data_fed001a7b170cbc90dd1b1c11a009279
#
_entry.id   fed001a7b170cbc90dd1b1c11a009279
#
_cell.length_a   1.000
_cell.length_b   1.000
_cell.length_c   1.000
_cell.angle_alpha   90.00
_cell.angle_beta   90.00
_cell.angle_gamma   90.00
#
_symmetry.space_group_name_H-M   'P 1'
#
loop_
_entity.id
_entity.type
_entity.pdbx_description
1 polymer ?
#
loop_
_entity_poly.entity_id
_entity_poly.type
_entity_poly.pdbx_seq_one_letter_code
_entity_poly.pdbx_strand_id
1 'polypeptide(L)'
;MTSKKQSFPSFASVISVVSIVFYCAGFLRVEFQLSEHKGRINALEQVTETQPSTSGLKFTGAARNSPDFYERRRQRRSDNSDKNATKLEIGADAMRKLRQFLSELKPQLCQSKGDACTPGPPGPPGPHGPRGQKGDRGRKGKNGNKGDQGIMGPPGRSGKQGIAGLQGSQGEIGPKGQKGNMGLPGMTGAKGEPGESISTPQVTVSPAKLTVNEGQSALFQCSVTGNPEPAVVWSRVNSHSGLSQPAVSRGLWRLRNVKGSDAGIYRCSATNILGNAHQDIQLVVNVRPTVSIHPGPLYVIEGTNVTLPTCHVTGHPAPVIRWSKSFAQLPQGRVKSKNSAMTLLDVRKSDSAEYFCTATNMLGKVVQKTLLVVVSLPQFTVKPPSKLVGYIGANLTLNCSAAGDPQPVISWKRQGSQLPVGRSQQIDGALVIRDVQKEDAGIYICVAISAGVFDTETVANVATQAKDCSDLLKSGQTQSGVYSIDPDGKGSFDVYCDMRTDGGGWTVFQRRQDGSVDFYRGWNDYKSGFGQLTAEVWLGNDKIHRLTASRASSLRVELEDWNGVRVYAKYGRFNIGDEQAKYRLEVSSYSGTAGGFSLTDHNNMAFSTKDRDNDIYGGNCAVLWTGAWWYNSCHYSNLNGKYGKNQGDRGLRWHDFRGSFSLKFSEMKLRPSSG
;
A
#
# COMPACT_ATOMS: atom_id res chain seq x y z
N MET A 1 63.88 28.05 -21.13
CA MET A 1 62.92 26.98 -21.44
C MET A 1 62.04 26.76 -20.18
N THR A 2 60.92 27.41 -20.13
CA THR A 2 59.97 27.44 -19.00
C THR A 2 58.85 26.43 -19.22
N SER A 3 58.79 25.37 -18.40
CA SER A 3 57.77 24.33 -18.41
C SER A 3 56.50 24.83 -17.67
N LYS A 4 55.38 24.98 -18.39
CA LYS A 4 54.06 25.23 -17.82
C LYS A 4 53.49 23.91 -17.23
N LYS A 5 53.36 23.84 -15.90
CA LYS A 5 52.58 22.79 -15.21
C LYS A 5 51.06 23.08 -15.42
N GLN A 6 50.37 22.22 -16.11
CA GLN A 6 48.90 22.17 -16.09
C GLN A 6 48.44 21.51 -14.78
N SER A 7 47.68 22.24 -13.97
CA SER A 7 47.05 21.73 -12.77
C SER A 7 45.72 21.05 -13.14
N PHE A 8 45.59 19.75 -12.83
CA PHE A 8 44.31 19.03 -12.88
C PHE A 8 43.47 19.37 -11.65
N PRO A 9 42.13 19.54 -11.77
CA PRO A 9 41.29 19.77 -10.60
C PRO A 9 41.23 18.53 -9.68
N SER A 10 41.17 18.79 -8.36
CA SER A 10 41.24 17.76 -7.34
C SER A 10 40.01 16.81 -7.39
N PHE A 11 40.21 15.55 -7.05
CA PHE A 11 39.21 14.49 -7.02
C PHE A 11 37.93 14.85 -6.22
N ALA A 12 38.08 15.70 -5.21
CA ALA A 12 36.95 16.22 -4.40
C ALA A 12 35.97 17.11 -5.21
N SER A 13 36.47 17.90 -6.17
CA SER A 13 35.64 18.77 -7.00
C SER A 13 34.79 17.98 -8.00
N VAL A 14 35.29 16.83 -8.47
CA VAL A 14 34.56 15.97 -9.43
C VAL A 14 33.43 15.22 -8.71
N ILE A 15 33.65 14.76 -7.47
CA ILE A 15 32.63 14.08 -6.67
C ILE A 15 31.47 15.03 -6.32
N SER A 16 31.76 16.29 -5.95
CA SER A 16 30.72 17.28 -5.67
C SER A 16 29.83 17.59 -6.89
N VAL A 17 30.42 17.70 -8.08
CA VAL A 17 29.65 17.96 -9.32
C VAL A 17 28.79 16.75 -9.69
N VAL A 18 29.30 15.53 -9.55
CA VAL A 18 28.53 14.29 -9.80
C VAL A 18 27.38 14.14 -8.82
N SER A 19 27.57 14.44 -7.53
CA SER A 19 26.50 14.40 -6.53
C SER A 19 25.39 15.41 -6.81
N ILE A 20 25.73 16.63 -7.21
CA ILE A 20 24.77 17.68 -7.59
C ILE A 20 23.97 17.26 -8.84
N VAL A 21 24.61 16.63 -9.84
CA VAL A 21 23.94 16.14 -11.05
C VAL A 21 22.95 15.03 -10.75
N PHE A 22 23.28 14.09 -9.83
CA PHE A 22 22.34 13.04 -9.41
C PHE A 22 21.15 13.59 -8.62
N TYR A 23 21.36 14.61 -7.77
CA TYR A 23 20.28 15.26 -7.02
C TYR A 23 19.32 16.02 -7.95
N CYS A 24 19.86 16.73 -8.96
CA CYS A 24 19.10 17.44 -9.97
C CYS A 24 18.33 16.48 -10.90
N ALA A 25 18.89 15.34 -11.27
CA ALA A 25 18.23 14.32 -12.10
C ALA A 25 17.05 13.66 -11.38
N GLY A 26 17.15 13.46 -10.06
CA GLY A 26 16.04 12.98 -9.23
C GLY A 26 14.88 13.97 -9.15
N PHE A 27 15.17 15.26 -9.03
CA PHE A 27 14.16 16.33 -8.96
C PHE A 27 13.38 16.50 -10.27
N LEU A 28 14.07 16.42 -11.42
CA LEU A 28 13.45 16.50 -12.75
C LEU A 28 12.49 15.34 -13.03
N ARG A 29 12.76 14.15 -12.46
CA ARG A 29 11.89 12.99 -12.64
C ARG A 29 10.55 13.17 -11.93
N VAL A 30 10.54 13.78 -10.76
CA VAL A 30 9.32 14.10 -9.99
C VAL A 30 8.49 15.17 -10.72
N GLU A 31 9.11 16.20 -11.30
CA GLU A 31 8.38 17.23 -12.05
C GLU A 31 7.83 16.74 -13.38
N PHE A 32 8.52 15.82 -14.07
CA PHE A 32 7.99 15.22 -15.29
C PHE A 32 6.74 14.39 -15.02
N GLN A 33 6.72 13.62 -13.93
CA GLN A 33 5.51 12.88 -13.52
C GLN A 33 4.36 13.80 -13.09
N LEU A 34 4.67 14.91 -12.41
CA LEU A 34 3.67 15.92 -12.06
C LEU A 34 3.08 16.62 -13.29
N SER A 35 3.89 16.88 -14.31
CA SER A 35 3.47 17.46 -15.60
C SER A 35 2.57 16.49 -16.39
N GLU A 36 2.89 15.21 -16.40
CA GLU A 36 2.10 14.18 -17.08
C GLU A 36 0.73 13.96 -16.38
N HIS A 37 0.70 13.99 -15.05
CA HIS A 37 -0.54 13.96 -14.29
C HIS A 37 -1.40 15.22 -14.49
N LYS A 38 -0.79 16.38 -14.58
CA LYS A 38 -1.48 17.64 -14.88
C LYS A 38 -2.08 17.66 -16.29
N GLY A 39 -1.36 17.09 -17.27
CA GLY A 39 -1.87 16.89 -18.64
C GLY A 39 -3.07 15.94 -18.69
N ARG A 40 -3.07 14.86 -17.91
CA ARG A 40 -4.20 13.91 -17.80
C ARG A 40 -5.43 14.51 -17.11
N ILE A 41 -5.23 15.33 -16.09
CA ILE A 41 -6.32 16.05 -15.39
C ILE A 41 -6.98 17.05 -16.34
N ASN A 42 -6.20 17.85 -17.07
CA ASN A 42 -6.73 18.80 -18.06
C ASN A 42 -7.46 18.11 -19.24
N ALA A 43 -7.02 16.90 -19.63
CA ALA A 43 -7.70 16.12 -20.66
C ALA A 43 -9.03 15.52 -20.16
N LEU A 44 -9.13 15.21 -18.87
CA LEU A 44 -10.39 14.76 -18.24
C LEU A 44 -11.37 15.92 -18.04
N GLU A 45 -10.88 17.13 -17.74
CA GLU A 45 -11.72 18.32 -17.63
C GLU A 45 -12.29 18.74 -19.01
N GLN A 46 -11.56 18.59 -20.09
CA GLN A 46 -12.05 18.88 -21.46
C GLN A 46 -13.10 17.88 -21.94
N VAL A 47 -13.10 16.63 -21.45
CA VAL A 47 -14.12 15.62 -21.81
C VAL A 47 -15.44 15.86 -21.08
N THR A 48 -15.43 16.57 -19.95
CA THR A 48 -16.66 16.92 -19.20
C THR A 48 -17.37 18.18 -19.73
N GLU A 49 -16.70 18.99 -20.57
CA GLU A 49 -17.32 20.21 -21.15
C GLU A 49 -18.00 20.02 -22.50
N THR A 50 -17.92 18.82 -23.13
CA THR A 50 -18.51 18.57 -24.46
C THR A 50 -19.67 17.58 -24.42
N GLN A 51 -20.72 17.85 -23.62
CA GLN A 51 -22.04 17.26 -23.88
C GLN A 51 -23.11 18.35 -23.94
N PRO A 52 -23.90 18.42 -25.03
CA PRO A 52 -24.95 19.43 -25.15
C PRO A 52 -26.17 19.07 -24.32
N SER A 53 -26.66 20.09 -23.60
CA SER A 53 -27.90 20.08 -22.86
C SER A 53 -29.13 19.89 -23.77
N THR A 54 -29.97 18.90 -23.49
CA THR A 54 -31.33 18.89 -23.97
C THR A 54 -32.32 18.68 -22.81
N SER A 55 -33.22 19.68 -22.71
CA SER A 55 -34.59 19.67 -22.18
C SER A 55 -34.79 19.16 -20.73
N GLY A 56 -35.06 19.97 -19.75
CA GLY A 56 -36.35 20.69 -19.59
C GLY A 56 -37.40 19.86 -18.85
N LEU A 57 -37.46 20.04 -17.52
CA LEU A 57 -38.73 19.86 -16.79
C LEU A 57 -38.66 20.59 -15.44
N LYS A 58 -39.56 21.56 -15.30
CA LYS A 58 -39.82 22.33 -14.10
C LYS A 58 -40.40 21.46 -13.00
N PHE A 59 -39.95 21.60 -11.78
CA PHE A 59 -40.78 21.39 -10.60
C PHE A 59 -40.49 22.48 -9.56
N THR A 60 -41.56 23.19 -9.25
CA THR A 60 -41.69 24.18 -8.20
C THR A 60 -41.80 23.51 -6.82
N GLY A 61 -41.16 24.08 -5.81
CA GLY A 61 -41.38 23.66 -4.43
C GLY A 61 -40.52 24.46 -3.46
N ALA A 62 -41.10 25.48 -2.87
CA ALA A 62 -40.49 26.41 -1.91
C ALA A 62 -40.19 25.74 -0.57
N ALA A 63 -39.01 26.11 0.03
CA ALA A 63 -38.92 26.39 1.45
C ALA A 63 -37.57 27.06 1.78
N ARG A 64 -37.71 28.15 2.45
CA ARG A 64 -36.72 29.08 3.02
C ARG A 64 -35.66 28.35 3.86
N ASN A 65 -34.38 28.81 3.78
CA ASN A 65 -33.65 29.31 4.96
C ASN A 65 -32.29 29.94 4.55
N SER A 66 -31.99 31.03 5.21
CA SER A 66 -30.94 32.01 5.00
C SER A 66 -29.50 31.46 4.95
N PRO A 67 -28.62 32.12 4.15
CA PRO A 67 -27.17 31.96 4.21
C PRO A 67 -26.53 33.18 4.89
N ASP A 68 -26.22 33.10 6.17
CA ASP A 68 -25.54 34.24 6.87
C ASP A 68 -24.48 33.79 7.88
N PHE A 69 -23.71 32.72 7.61
CA PHE A 69 -22.64 32.30 8.55
C PHE A 69 -21.28 31.98 7.92
N TYR A 70 -21.10 32.12 6.62
CA TYR A 70 -19.86 31.72 5.96
C TYR A 70 -18.97 32.86 5.42
N GLU A 71 -19.43 34.11 5.41
CA GLU A 71 -18.67 35.21 4.80
C GLU A 71 -17.75 35.98 5.75
N ARG A 72 -17.83 35.80 7.06
CA ARG A 72 -16.95 36.50 8.03
C ARG A 72 -15.59 35.84 8.29
N ARG A 73 -15.29 34.73 7.65
CA ARG A 73 -13.95 34.06 7.79
C ARG A 73 -13.01 34.27 6.60
N ARG A 74 -13.45 34.90 5.51
CA ARG A 74 -12.60 35.18 4.34
C ARG A 74 -11.90 36.53 4.36
N GLN A 75 -12.33 37.49 5.14
CA GLN A 75 -11.76 38.85 5.18
C GLN A 75 -10.60 39.06 6.18
N ARG A 76 -10.21 38.09 7.00
CA ARG A 76 -9.04 38.19 7.89
C ARG A 76 -7.78 37.44 7.42
N ARG A 77 -7.74 36.97 6.18
CA ARG A 77 -6.57 36.29 5.61
C ARG A 77 -5.91 37.03 4.44
N SER A 78 -6.34 38.23 4.07
CA SER A 78 -5.77 38.98 2.96
C SER A 78 -4.65 39.95 3.33
N ASP A 79 -4.42 40.28 4.62
CA ASP A 79 -3.46 41.30 4.99
C ASP A 79 -2.07 40.79 5.44
N ASN A 80 -1.78 39.51 5.26
CA ASN A 80 -0.46 38.97 5.63
C ASN A 80 0.28 38.24 4.50
N SER A 81 -0.11 38.47 3.22
CA SER A 81 0.52 37.78 2.07
C SER A 81 1.62 38.56 1.34
N ASP A 82 1.82 39.87 1.63
CA ASP A 82 2.73 40.71 0.83
C ASP A 82 4.20 40.71 1.26
N LYS A 83 4.57 40.05 2.36
CA LYS A 83 6.00 39.95 2.74
C LYS A 83 6.71 38.65 2.35
N ASN A 84 5.98 37.66 1.82
CA ASN A 84 6.58 36.39 1.36
C ASN A 84 6.65 36.22 -0.17
N ALA A 85 6.08 37.14 -0.95
CA ALA A 85 6.06 37.05 -2.42
C ALA A 85 7.44 37.26 -3.07
N THR A 86 8.29 38.13 -2.50
CA THR A 86 9.63 38.43 -3.01
C THR A 86 10.64 37.26 -2.85
N LYS A 87 10.42 36.35 -1.91
CA LYS A 87 11.33 35.22 -1.72
C LYS A 87 11.00 34.02 -2.63
N LEU A 88 9.77 33.96 -3.15
CA LEU A 88 9.37 32.92 -4.12
C LEU A 88 9.78 33.27 -5.57
N GLU A 89 9.86 34.55 -5.96
CA GLU A 89 10.26 34.95 -7.30
C GLU A 89 11.73 34.64 -7.62
N ILE A 90 12.62 34.81 -6.65
CA ILE A 90 14.05 34.47 -6.82
C ILE A 90 14.23 32.95 -7.04
N GLY A 91 13.42 32.12 -6.39
CA GLY A 91 13.42 30.66 -6.60
C GLY A 91 12.89 30.23 -7.97
N ALA A 92 11.89 30.93 -8.49
CA ALA A 92 11.25 30.60 -9.77
C ALA A 92 12.15 30.96 -10.99
N ASP A 93 12.92 32.02 -10.87
CA ASP A 93 13.84 32.43 -11.97
C ASP A 93 15.11 31.54 -12.00
N ALA A 94 15.64 31.16 -10.84
CA ALA A 94 16.70 30.18 -10.74
C ALA A 94 16.28 28.81 -11.30
N MET A 95 15.04 28.38 -11.04
CA MET A 95 14.48 27.16 -11.60
C MET A 95 14.23 27.23 -13.11
N ARG A 96 13.86 28.39 -13.66
CA ARG A 96 13.74 28.55 -15.11
C ARG A 96 15.09 28.42 -15.81
N LYS A 97 16.13 29.09 -15.29
CA LYS A 97 17.50 29.00 -15.82
C LYS A 97 18.07 27.60 -15.73
N LEU A 98 17.80 26.88 -14.63
CA LEU A 98 18.20 25.48 -14.45
C LEU A 98 17.48 24.56 -15.46
N ARG A 99 16.18 24.78 -15.71
CA ARG A 99 15.41 24.02 -16.72
C ARG A 99 15.94 24.22 -18.13
N GLN A 100 16.31 25.44 -18.48
CA GLN A 100 16.89 25.77 -19.79
C GLN A 100 18.25 25.08 -19.97
N PHE A 101 19.14 25.17 -18.97
CA PHE A 101 20.43 24.49 -18.96
C PHE A 101 20.31 22.97 -19.06
N LEU A 102 19.34 22.37 -18.36
CA LEU A 102 19.11 20.93 -18.38
C LEU A 102 18.40 20.45 -19.66
N SER A 103 17.64 21.32 -20.35
CA SER A 103 17.06 21.00 -21.67
C SER A 103 18.12 20.92 -22.77
N GLU A 104 19.20 21.69 -22.64
CA GLU A 104 20.34 21.68 -23.56
C GLU A 104 21.27 20.47 -23.31
N LEU A 105 21.32 19.93 -22.07
CA LEU A 105 22.10 18.73 -21.72
C LEU A 105 21.38 17.41 -22.01
N LYS A 106 20.06 17.41 -22.21
CA LYS A 106 19.23 16.22 -22.40
C LYS A 106 19.68 15.32 -23.58
N PRO A 107 20.11 15.82 -24.74
CA PRO A 107 20.59 14.97 -25.83
C PRO A 107 21.93 14.29 -25.54
N GLN A 108 22.76 14.86 -24.68
CA GLN A 108 24.10 14.34 -24.36
C GLN A 108 24.11 13.29 -23.23
N LEU A 109 23.14 13.35 -22.32
CA LEU A 109 23.02 12.41 -21.19
C LEU A 109 22.36 11.08 -21.56
N CYS A 110 21.58 11.04 -22.64
CA CYS A 110 20.91 9.82 -23.09
C CYS A 110 21.72 8.97 -24.09
N GLN A 111 22.90 9.43 -24.55
CA GLN A 111 23.71 8.72 -25.55
C GLN A 111 24.82 7.84 -24.98
N SER A 112 25.06 7.85 -23.69
CA SER A 112 26.21 7.09 -23.12
C SER A 112 25.84 6.21 -21.95
N LYS A 113 24.89 5.31 -22.07
CA LYS A 113 24.85 4.01 -21.32
C LYS A 113 23.50 3.36 -21.59
N GLY A 114 23.54 2.18 -22.23
CA GLY A 114 22.37 1.33 -22.45
C GLY A 114 21.86 0.64 -21.18
N ASP A 115 21.45 1.40 -20.19
CA ASP A 115 20.70 0.88 -19.06
C ASP A 115 19.26 1.36 -19.20
N ALA A 116 18.36 0.42 -19.50
CA ALA A 116 16.94 0.66 -19.54
C ALA A 116 16.46 1.16 -18.17
N CYS A 117 15.94 2.40 -18.14
CA CYS A 117 15.21 2.90 -16.98
C CYS A 117 13.97 2.04 -16.76
N THR A 118 14.04 1.09 -15.83
CA THR A 118 12.86 0.35 -15.38
C THR A 118 11.95 1.31 -14.58
N PRO A 119 10.65 1.36 -14.87
CA PRO A 119 9.70 2.08 -14.00
C PRO A 119 9.78 1.53 -12.58
N GLY A 120 9.77 2.39 -11.58
CA GLY A 120 9.62 1.98 -10.19
C GLY A 120 8.36 1.14 -9.98
N PRO A 121 8.32 0.27 -8.97
CA PRO A 121 7.16 -0.55 -8.67
C PRO A 121 5.92 0.32 -8.43
N PRO A 122 4.73 -0.13 -8.84
CA PRO A 122 3.48 0.55 -8.53
C PRO A 122 3.36 0.76 -7.01
N GLY A 123 2.85 1.90 -6.60
CA GLY A 123 2.53 2.16 -5.20
C GLY A 123 1.54 1.11 -4.66
N PRO A 124 1.53 0.85 -3.35
CA PRO A 124 0.59 -0.08 -2.75
C PRO A 124 -0.85 0.35 -3.06
N PRO A 125 -1.77 -0.59 -3.26
CA PRO A 125 -3.19 -0.29 -3.44
C PRO A 125 -3.69 0.60 -2.28
N GLY A 126 -4.47 1.61 -2.59
CA GLY A 126 -5.13 2.45 -1.60
C GLY A 126 -6.01 1.60 -0.67
N PRO A 127 -6.25 2.05 0.58
CA PRO A 127 -7.12 1.35 1.50
C PRO A 127 -8.51 1.21 0.89
N HIS A 128 -9.13 0.05 1.09
CA HIS A 128 -10.51 -0.18 0.69
C HIS A 128 -11.41 0.92 1.28
N GLY A 129 -12.23 1.51 0.46
CA GLY A 129 -13.23 2.47 0.89
C GLY A 129 -14.14 1.88 1.97
N PRO A 130 -14.73 2.70 2.84
CA PRO A 130 -15.63 2.23 3.87
C PRO A 130 -16.80 1.48 3.21
N ARG A 131 -17.21 0.37 3.83
CA ARG A 131 -18.34 -0.45 3.38
C ARG A 131 -19.57 0.45 3.24
N GLY A 132 -20.15 0.50 2.05
CA GLY A 132 -21.37 1.25 1.79
C GLY A 132 -22.46 0.90 2.79
N GLN A 133 -23.25 1.90 3.18
CA GLN A 133 -24.40 1.70 4.05
C GLN A 133 -25.34 0.68 3.40
N LYS A 134 -25.91 -0.18 4.24
CA LYS A 134 -26.91 -1.16 3.82
C LYS A 134 -28.05 -0.42 3.13
N GLY A 135 -28.30 -0.72 1.87
CA GLY A 135 -29.38 -0.12 1.10
C GLY A 135 -30.74 -0.32 1.79
N ASP A 136 -31.58 0.70 1.69
CA ASP A 136 -32.92 0.67 2.21
C ASP A 136 -33.73 -0.50 1.57
N ARG A 137 -34.60 -1.09 2.39
CA ARG A 137 -35.49 -2.18 1.96
C ARG A 137 -36.30 -1.69 0.78
N GLY A 138 -36.17 -2.35 -0.38
CA GLY A 138 -36.93 -2.03 -1.59
C GLY A 138 -38.41 -1.90 -1.30
N ARG A 139 -39.02 -0.87 -1.86
CA ARG A 139 -40.48 -0.67 -1.81
C ARG A 139 -41.19 -1.88 -2.45
N LYS A 140 -42.26 -2.31 -1.82
CA LYS A 140 -43.13 -3.37 -2.33
C LYS A 140 -43.48 -3.08 -3.80
N GLY A 141 -43.20 -4.02 -4.71
CA GLY A 141 -43.48 -3.89 -6.13
C GLY A 141 -44.97 -3.55 -6.36
N LYS A 142 -45.21 -2.65 -7.30
CA LYS A 142 -46.57 -2.37 -7.77
C LYS A 142 -47.16 -3.66 -8.36
N ASN A 143 -48.45 -3.88 -8.13
CA ASN A 143 -49.17 -4.98 -8.77
C ASN A 143 -48.95 -4.92 -10.29
N GLY A 144 -48.70 -6.09 -10.90
CA GLY A 144 -48.52 -6.21 -12.34
C GLY A 144 -49.72 -5.61 -13.07
N ASN A 145 -49.45 -4.94 -14.17
CA ASN A 145 -50.48 -4.46 -15.08
C ASN A 145 -51.28 -5.66 -15.57
N LYS A 146 -52.62 -5.47 -15.71
CA LYS A 146 -53.51 -6.41 -16.35
C LYS A 146 -52.91 -6.77 -17.72
N GLY A 147 -52.77 -8.05 -18.05
CA GLY A 147 -52.20 -8.52 -19.31
C GLY A 147 -52.92 -7.87 -20.49
N ASP A 148 -52.16 -7.56 -21.52
CA ASP A 148 -52.65 -7.03 -22.77
C ASP A 148 -53.69 -7.99 -23.38
N GLN A 149 -54.71 -7.42 -23.98
CA GLN A 149 -55.76 -8.15 -24.71
C GLN A 149 -55.08 -8.96 -25.83
N GLY A 150 -55.39 -10.25 -25.92
CA GLY A 150 -54.82 -11.14 -26.93
C GLY A 150 -55.01 -10.55 -28.36
N ILE A 151 -53.94 -10.73 -29.14
CA ILE A 151 -53.95 -10.35 -30.56
C ILE A 151 -55.13 -10.98 -31.28
N MET A 152 -55.83 -10.16 -32.08
CA MET A 152 -56.95 -10.58 -32.92
C MET A 152 -56.49 -11.73 -33.84
N GLY A 153 -57.29 -12.83 -33.87
CA GLY A 153 -56.99 -13.97 -34.71
C GLY A 153 -56.84 -13.58 -36.19
N PRO A 154 -56.11 -14.36 -36.96
CA PRO A 154 -55.90 -14.09 -38.38
C PRO A 154 -57.22 -14.04 -39.12
N PRO A 155 -57.32 -13.20 -40.15
CA PRO A 155 -58.57 -13.14 -40.99
C PRO A 155 -58.89 -14.50 -41.49
N GLY A 156 -60.22 -14.81 -41.53
CA GLY A 156 -60.77 -16.05 -42.09
C GLY A 156 -60.37 -16.23 -43.56
N ARG A 157 -60.09 -17.44 -43.97
CA ARG A 157 -59.81 -17.81 -45.36
C ARG A 157 -60.93 -17.28 -46.29
N SER A 158 -60.49 -16.68 -47.39
CA SER A 158 -61.35 -16.25 -48.47
C SER A 158 -62.30 -17.39 -48.87
N GLY A 159 -63.59 -17.07 -49.00
CA GLY A 159 -64.65 -18.03 -49.46
C GLY A 159 -64.24 -18.65 -50.79
N LYS A 160 -64.57 -19.92 -50.96
CA LYS A 160 -64.37 -20.61 -52.24
C LYS A 160 -65.17 -19.87 -53.33
N GLN A 161 -64.54 -19.69 -54.46
CA GLN A 161 -65.13 -19.12 -55.66
C GLN A 161 -66.38 -19.87 -56.02
N GLY A 162 -67.48 -19.15 -56.28
CA GLY A 162 -68.76 -19.73 -56.69
C GLY A 162 -68.60 -20.50 -57.99
N ILE A 163 -69.40 -21.55 -58.09
CA ILE A 163 -69.52 -22.38 -59.29
C ILE A 163 -69.91 -21.51 -60.49
N ALA A 164 -69.27 -21.73 -61.62
CA ALA A 164 -69.60 -21.09 -62.87
C ALA A 164 -71.09 -21.33 -63.26
N GLY A 165 -71.74 -20.24 -63.75
CA GLY A 165 -73.12 -20.32 -64.23
C GLY A 165 -73.28 -21.29 -65.40
N LEU A 166 -74.45 -21.89 -65.48
CA LEU A 166 -74.86 -22.83 -66.55
C LEU A 166 -74.76 -22.14 -67.90
N GLN A 167 -74.18 -22.84 -68.89
CA GLN A 167 -74.06 -22.48 -70.29
C GLN A 167 -75.44 -22.34 -70.92
N GLY A 168 -75.70 -21.24 -71.62
CA GLY A 168 -76.88 -20.95 -72.37
C GLY A 168 -77.19 -22.00 -73.46
N SER A 169 -78.46 -22.25 -73.74
CA SER A 169 -78.94 -23.20 -74.72
C SER A 169 -78.40 -22.92 -76.14
N GLN A 170 -78.10 -23.98 -76.80
CA GLN A 170 -77.55 -23.99 -78.19
C GLN A 170 -78.64 -23.52 -79.19
N GLY A 171 -78.29 -22.57 -80.05
CA GLY A 171 -79.15 -22.10 -81.14
C GLY A 171 -79.39 -23.16 -82.22
N GLU A 172 -80.49 -23.06 -82.88
CA GLU A 172 -80.96 -24.02 -83.94
C GLU A 172 -79.99 -24.14 -85.11
N ILE A 173 -79.94 -25.34 -85.73
CA ILE A 173 -79.05 -25.73 -86.84
C ILE A 173 -79.62 -25.12 -88.17
N GLY A 174 -78.74 -24.33 -88.85
CA GLY A 174 -79.06 -23.86 -90.19
C GLY A 174 -78.96 -24.93 -91.28
N PRO A 175 -79.66 -24.75 -92.44
CA PRO A 175 -79.79 -25.76 -93.51
C PRO A 175 -78.45 -26.10 -94.18
N LYS A 176 -78.37 -27.38 -94.56
CA LYS A 176 -77.19 -28.08 -95.11
C LYS A 176 -76.74 -27.43 -96.49
N GLY A 177 -75.50 -26.95 -96.53
CA GLY A 177 -74.87 -26.45 -97.78
C GLY A 177 -74.45 -27.60 -98.72
N GLN A 178 -74.41 -27.30 -100.02
CA GLN A 178 -74.09 -28.26 -101.06
C GLN A 178 -72.67 -28.78 -100.96
N LYS A 179 -72.46 -30.02 -101.37
CA LYS A 179 -71.17 -30.78 -101.32
C LYS A 179 -70.11 -30.09 -102.27
N GLY A 180 -69.05 -29.65 -101.70
CA GLY A 180 -67.84 -29.13 -102.41
C GLY A 180 -67.00 -30.25 -102.98
N ASN A 181 -66.36 -29.95 -104.10
CA ASN A 181 -65.47 -30.88 -104.80
C ASN A 181 -64.32 -31.39 -103.94
N MET A 182 -63.91 -32.62 -104.17
CA MET A 182 -62.82 -33.31 -103.46
C MET A 182 -61.47 -32.55 -103.64
N GLY A 183 -60.84 -32.06 -102.54
CA GLY A 183 -59.52 -31.42 -102.58
C GLY A 183 -58.41 -32.42 -102.84
N LEU A 184 -57.33 -31.95 -103.47
CA LEU A 184 -56.15 -32.73 -103.71
C LEU A 184 -55.52 -33.28 -102.44
N PRO A 185 -54.91 -34.49 -102.41
CA PRO A 185 -54.25 -35.04 -101.27
C PRO A 185 -53.23 -34.11 -100.66
N GLY A 186 -53.28 -33.89 -99.30
CA GLY A 186 -52.35 -33.10 -98.55
C GLY A 186 -50.92 -33.66 -98.66
N MET A 187 -49.91 -32.77 -98.74
CA MET A 187 -48.51 -33.13 -98.66
C MET A 187 -48.25 -33.89 -97.32
N THR A 188 -47.40 -34.90 -97.38
CA THR A 188 -46.96 -35.68 -96.22
C THR A 188 -46.33 -34.73 -95.21
N GLY A 189 -46.76 -34.77 -93.95
CA GLY A 189 -46.20 -33.93 -92.85
C GLY A 189 -44.66 -34.16 -92.69
N ALA A 190 -43.92 -33.04 -92.47
CA ALA A 190 -42.51 -33.11 -92.21
C ALA A 190 -42.24 -34.06 -91.01
N LYS A 191 -41.25 -34.90 -91.18
CA LYS A 191 -40.75 -35.79 -90.13
C LYS A 191 -40.51 -35.01 -88.84
N GLY A 192 -41.15 -35.36 -87.71
CA GLY A 192 -40.88 -34.66 -86.42
C GLY A 192 -39.39 -34.59 -86.10
N GLU A 193 -39.02 -33.45 -85.53
CA GLU A 193 -37.65 -33.28 -85.09
C GLU A 193 -37.29 -34.38 -84.09
N PRO A 194 -36.03 -34.89 -84.12
CA PRO A 194 -35.60 -35.90 -83.16
C PRO A 194 -35.82 -35.34 -81.71
N GLY A 195 -36.48 -36.11 -80.87
CA GLY A 195 -36.70 -35.75 -79.47
C GLY A 195 -35.37 -35.39 -78.83
N GLU A 196 -35.37 -34.27 -78.12
CA GLU A 196 -34.16 -33.87 -77.34
C GLU A 196 -33.73 -34.99 -76.42
N SER A 197 -32.46 -35.40 -76.57
CA SER A 197 -31.85 -36.40 -75.66
C SER A 197 -31.75 -35.84 -74.26
N ILE A 198 -32.53 -36.37 -73.32
CA ILE A 198 -32.47 -35.99 -71.88
C ILE A 198 -31.26 -36.69 -71.22
N SER A 199 -30.57 -35.97 -70.27
CA SER A 199 -29.42 -36.50 -69.55
C SER A 199 -29.35 -35.99 -68.10
N THR A 200 -28.85 -36.85 -67.20
CA THR A 200 -28.64 -36.48 -65.80
C THR A 200 -27.57 -35.44 -65.64
N PRO A 201 -27.57 -34.63 -64.57
CA PRO A 201 -26.54 -33.68 -64.28
C PRO A 201 -25.16 -34.33 -64.14
N GLN A 202 -24.13 -33.72 -64.72
CA GLN A 202 -22.71 -34.01 -64.44
C GLN A 202 -22.06 -32.71 -63.96
N VAL A 203 -21.28 -32.81 -62.89
CA VAL A 203 -20.63 -31.64 -62.24
C VAL A 203 -19.13 -31.80 -62.25
N THR A 204 -18.41 -30.76 -62.68
CA THR A 204 -16.94 -30.68 -62.62
C THR A 204 -16.54 -29.35 -61.99
N VAL A 205 -15.74 -29.42 -60.90
CA VAL A 205 -15.16 -28.23 -60.28
C VAL A 205 -13.68 -28.10 -60.57
N SER A 206 -13.19 -26.89 -60.81
CA SER A 206 -11.78 -26.63 -61.08
C SER A 206 -11.36 -25.32 -60.44
N PRO A 207 -10.25 -25.29 -59.70
CA PRO A 207 -9.44 -26.45 -59.28
C PRO A 207 -10.10 -27.20 -58.10
N ALA A 208 -9.78 -28.45 -57.85
CA ALA A 208 -10.30 -29.21 -56.70
C ALA A 208 -9.82 -28.64 -55.35
N LYS A 209 -8.71 -27.89 -55.32
CA LYS A 209 -8.20 -27.18 -54.15
C LYS A 209 -7.80 -25.77 -54.57
N LEU A 210 -8.41 -24.76 -53.92
CA LEU A 210 -8.13 -23.35 -54.09
C LEU A 210 -7.38 -22.80 -52.86
N THR A 211 -6.21 -22.20 -53.04
CA THR A 211 -5.45 -21.56 -51.98
C THR A 211 -5.38 -20.05 -52.26
N VAL A 212 -5.84 -19.23 -51.31
CA VAL A 212 -5.79 -17.76 -51.37
C VAL A 212 -5.26 -17.17 -50.07
N ASN A 213 -4.73 -15.95 -50.12
CA ASN A 213 -4.36 -15.24 -48.91
C ASN A 213 -5.56 -14.47 -48.37
N GLU A 214 -5.63 -14.35 -47.04
CA GLU A 214 -6.66 -13.54 -46.38
C GLU A 214 -6.75 -12.14 -46.97
N GLY A 215 -7.97 -11.61 -47.16
CA GLY A 215 -8.26 -10.35 -47.81
C GLY A 215 -8.36 -10.43 -49.35
N GLN A 216 -7.88 -11.51 -49.99
CA GLN A 216 -8.05 -11.71 -51.42
C GLN A 216 -9.46 -12.20 -51.74
N SER A 217 -9.74 -12.37 -53.05
CA SER A 217 -10.99 -12.99 -53.53
C SER A 217 -10.75 -14.40 -53.97
N ALA A 218 -11.62 -15.32 -53.56
CA ALA A 218 -11.69 -16.70 -54.04
C ALA A 218 -12.74 -16.79 -55.17
N LEU A 219 -12.35 -17.33 -56.31
CA LEU A 219 -13.23 -17.58 -57.45
C LEU A 219 -13.41 -19.08 -57.60
N PHE A 220 -14.65 -19.53 -57.54
CA PHE A 220 -15.02 -20.93 -57.69
C PHE A 220 -15.72 -21.10 -59.05
N GLN A 221 -15.31 -22.11 -59.80
CA GLN A 221 -15.92 -22.47 -61.07
C GLN A 221 -16.48 -23.85 -61.02
N CYS A 222 -17.74 -24.01 -61.37
CA CYS A 222 -18.44 -25.25 -61.52
C CYS A 222 -18.97 -25.37 -62.96
N SER A 223 -18.49 -26.33 -63.69
CA SER A 223 -19.00 -26.64 -65.02
C SER A 223 -20.02 -27.75 -64.89
N VAL A 224 -21.19 -27.55 -65.45
CA VAL A 224 -22.30 -28.48 -65.35
C VAL A 224 -22.83 -28.78 -66.75
N THR A 225 -23.11 -30.05 -66.99
CA THR A 225 -23.77 -30.52 -68.22
C THR A 225 -24.99 -31.36 -67.82
N GLY A 226 -26.02 -31.35 -68.65
CA GLY A 226 -27.30 -32.09 -68.46
C GLY A 226 -28.36 -31.49 -69.30
N ASN A 227 -29.38 -32.25 -69.66
CA ASN A 227 -30.56 -31.78 -70.36
C ASN A 227 -31.84 -32.35 -69.72
N PRO A 228 -32.82 -31.54 -69.21
CA PRO A 228 -32.78 -30.06 -69.24
C PRO A 228 -31.62 -29.46 -68.41
N GLU A 229 -31.22 -28.20 -68.75
CA GLU A 229 -30.14 -27.50 -68.11
C GLU A 229 -30.32 -27.51 -66.56
N PRO A 230 -29.34 -28.07 -65.82
CA PRO A 230 -29.46 -28.20 -64.36
C PRO A 230 -29.31 -26.87 -63.65
N ALA A 231 -30.13 -26.70 -62.56
CA ALA A 231 -29.99 -25.61 -61.62
C ALA A 231 -28.73 -25.82 -60.74
N VAL A 232 -27.85 -24.81 -60.67
CA VAL A 232 -26.57 -24.88 -59.96
C VAL A 232 -26.63 -24.09 -58.66
N VAL A 233 -26.24 -24.72 -57.52
CA VAL A 233 -26.23 -24.12 -56.19
C VAL A 233 -24.89 -24.40 -55.54
N TRP A 234 -24.25 -23.33 -54.95
CA TRP A 234 -23.10 -23.46 -54.10
C TRP A 234 -23.49 -23.48 -52.62
N SER A 235 -22.90 -24.36 -51.84
CA SER A 235 -23.07 -24.45 -50.38
C SER A 235 -21.77 -24.75 -49.69
N ARG A 236 -21.63 -24.37 -48.41
CA ARG A 236 -20.50 -24.77 -47.58
C ARG A 236 -20.86 -26.07 -46.81
N VAL A 237 -20.02 -27.09 -46.94
CA VAL A 237 -20.19 -28.35 -46.24
C VAL A 237 -20.00 -28.16 -44.74
N ASN A 238 -20.88 -28.73 -43.89
CA ASN A 238 -20.86 -28.62 -42.43
C ASN A 238 -21.09 -27.20 -41.84
N SER A 239 -21.75 -26.33 -42.59
CA SER A 239 -22.23 -25.05 -42.07
C SER A 239 -23.70 -25.20 -41.61
N HIS A 240 -24.00 -24.95 -40.32
CA HIS A 240 -25.35 -24.94 -39.78
C HIS A 240 -26.17 -23.73 -40.23
N SER A 241 -25.52 -22.72 -40.77
CA SER A 241 -26.17 -21.58 -41.42
C SER A 241 -26.14 -21.82 -42.92
N GLY A 242 -27.30 -22.19 -43.45
CA GLY A 242 -27.48 -22.49 -44.88
C GLY A 242 -27.25 -21.25 -45.77
N LEU A 243 -25.99 -20.98 -46.08
CA LEU A 243 -25.62 -20.08 -47.17
C LEU A 243 -25.63 -20.88 -48.44
N SER A 244 -26.83 -21.30 -48.92
CA SER A 244 -26.98 -21.68 -50.30
C SER A 244 -27.14 -20.39 -51.12
N GLN A 245 -26.11 -19.99 -51.81
CA GLN A 245 -26.16 -18.88 -52.74
C GLN A 245 -26.39 -19.43 -54.17
N PRO A 246 -27.40 -18.94 -54.87
CA PRO A 246 -27.53 -19.31 -56.29
C PRO A 246 -26.28 -18.90 -57.06
N ALA A 247 -25.85 -19.72 -57.99
CA ALA A 247 -24.70 -19.43 -58.83
C ALA A 247 -24.98 -18.16 -59.62
N VAL A 248 -24.14 -17.14 -59.41
CA VAL A 248 -24.23 -15.91 -60.20
C VAL A 248 -23.64 -16.20 -61.58
N SER A 249 -24.48 -16.40 -62.56
CA SER A 249 -24.24 -16.66 -63.96
C SER A 249 -23.13 -17.73 -64.30
N ARG A 250 -23.54 -18.82 -64.99
CA ARG A 250 -22.66 -19.86 -65.56
C ARG A 250 -21.78 -20.64 -64.54
N GLY A 251 -22.28 -20.95 -63.34
CA GLY A 251 -21.54 -21.77 -62.33
C GLY A 251 -20.41 -21.07 -61.65
N LEU A 252 -20.18 -19.77 -61.87
CA LEU A 252 -19.13 -18.96 -61.23
C LEU A 252 -19.68 -18.38 -59.91
N TRP A 253 -18.92 -18.57 -58.81
CA TRP A 253 -19.13 -17.93 -57.53
C TRP A 253 -17.87 -17.25 -57.03
N ARG A 254 -17.99 -15.98 -56.62
CA ARG A 254 -16.85 -15.17 -56.10
C ARG A 254 -17.12 -14.83 -54.64
N LEU A 255 -16.21 -15.28 -53.74
CA LEU A 255 -16.13 -14.87 -52.38
C LEU A 255 -15.10 -13.73 -52.26
N ARG A 256 -15.53 -12.52 -51.88
CA ARG A 256 -14.68 -11.33 -51.75
C ARG A 256 -14.19 -11.19 -50.34
N ASN A 257 -12.96 -10.60 -50.15
CA ASN A 257 -12.35 -10.32 -48.83
C ASN A 257 -12.37 -11.55 -47.90
N VAL A 258 -11.82 -12.65 -48.40
CA VAL A 258 -11.79 -13.95 -47.74
C VAL A 258 -11.10 -13.83 -46.41
N LYS A 259 -11.70 -14.37 -45.34
CA LYS A 259 -11.17 -14.46 -44.00
C LYS A 259 -10.67 -15.87 -43.71
N GLY A 260 -9.79 -16.03 -42.71
CA GLY A 260 -9.33 -17.33 -42.25
C GLY A 260 -10.51 -18.26 -41.88
N SER A 261 -11.62 -17.72 -41.36
CA SER A 261 -12.85 -18.45 -41.04
C SER A 261 -13.58 -19.02 -42.24
N ASP A 262 -13.29 -18.51 -43.45
CA ASP A 262 -13.92 -18.99 -44.67
C ASP A 262 -13.24 -20.24 -45.23
N ALA A 263 -12.10 -20.64 -44.73
CA ALA A 263 -11.46 -21.93 -45.07
C ALA A 263 -12.42 -23.10 -44.81
N GLY A 264 -12.47 -24.05 -45.74
CA GLY A 264 -13.39 -25.16 -45.59
C GLY A 264 -13.67 -25.84 -46.95
N ILE A 265 -14.66 -26.74 -46.93
CA ILE A 265 -15.11 -27.48 -48.14
C ILE A 265 -16.39 -26.82 -48.64
N TYR A 266 -16.44 -26.44 -49.93
CA TYR A 266 -17.55 -25.91 -50.64
C TYR A 266 -18.05 -26.91 -51.69
N ARG A 267 -19.35 -27.06 -51.80
CA ARG A 267 -20.02 -28.01 -52.66
C ARG A 267 -20.77 -27.27 -53.75
N CYS A 268 -20.49 -27.66 -55.02
CA CYS A 268 -21.33 -27.35 -56.13
C CYS A 268 -22.31 -28.49 -56.35
N SER A 269 -23.63 -28.17 -56.29
CA SER A 269 -24.69 -29.12 -56.55
C SER A 269 -25.44 -28.68 -57.80
N ALA A 270 -25.73 -29.63 -58.70
CA ALA A 270 -26.53 -29.39 -59.91
C ALA A 270 -27.71 -30.35 -59.88
N THR A 271 -28.92 -29.83 -60.17
CA THR A 271 -30.16 -30.60 -60.10
C THR A 271 -31.00 -30.32 -61.35
N ASN A 272 -31.50 -31.37 -62.01
CA ASN A 272 -32.55 -31.30 -63.04
C ASN A 272 -33.62 -32.35 -62.73
N ILE A 273 -34.60 -32.54 -63.58
CA ILE A 273 -35.74 -33.47 -63.40
C ILE A 273 -35.31 -34.96 -63.34
N LEU A 274 -34.10 -35.29 -63.79
CA LEU A 274 -33.57 -36.65 -63.82
C LEU A 274 -32.71 -36.98 -62.61
N GLY A 275 -32.36 -35.99 -61.77
CA GLY A 275 -31.58 -36.23 -60.58
C GLY A 275 -30.66 -35.06 -60.17
N ASN A 276 -29.75 -35.39 -59.26
CA ASN A 276 -28.76 -34.44 -58.75
C ASN A 276 -27.33 -35.02 -58.83
N ALA A 277 -26.36 -34.14 -59.00
CA ALA A 277 -24.95 -34.45 -58.89
C ALA A 277 -24.23 -33.36 -58.10
N HIS A 278 -23.12 -33.64 -57.44
CA HIS A 278 -22.33 -32.65 -56.71
C HIS A 278 -20.83 -32.98 -56.76
N GLN A 279 -20.02 -31.95 -56.60
CA GLN A 279 -18.58 -32.08 -56.42
C GLN A 279 -18.07 -31.05 -55.43
N ASP A 280 -17.08 -31.42 -54.65
CA ASP A 280 -16.51 -30.61 -53.57
C ASP A 280 -15.21 -29.92 -54.01
N ILE A 281 -14.98 -28.70 -53.47
CA ILE A 281 -13.72 -27.96 -53.59
C ILE A 281 -13.24 -27.58 -52.21
N GLN A 282 -11.93 -27.71 -51.92
CA GLN A 282 -11.31 -27.30 -50.70
C GLN A 282 -10.77 -25.85 -50.87
N LEU A 283 -11.28 -24.93 -50.06
CA LEU A 283 -10.73 -23.57 -49.89
C LEU A 283 -9.72 -23.59 -48.75
N VAL A 284 -8.48 -23.27 -49.05
CA VAL A 284 -7.42 -23.02 -48.07
C VAL A 284 -7.13 -21.55 -48.02
N VAL A 285 -7.18 -20.94 -46.82
CA VAL A 285 -6.90 -19.53 -46.66
C VAL A 285 -5.60 -19.39 -45.87
N ASN A 286 -4.61 -18.77 -46.49
CA ASN A 286 -3.39 -18.41 -45.78
C ASN A 286 -3.66 -17.17 -44.93
N VAL A 287 -3.29 -17.21 -43.65
CA VAL A 287 -3.49 -16.15 -42.66
C VAL A 287 -2.15 -15.76 -42.07
N ARG A 288 -1.89 -14.46 -41.96
CA ARG A 288 -0.68 -13.95 -41.32
C ARG A 288 -0.59 -14.43 -39.85
N PRO A 289 0.64 -14.60 -39.33
CA PRO A 289 0.79 -14.88 -37.89
C PRO A 289 0.20 -13.78 -37.03
N THR A 290 -0.42 -14.16 -35.91
CA THR A 290 -0.68 -13.26 -34.78
C THR A 290 0.00 -13.83 -33.55
N VAL A 291 0.44 -12.97 -32.63
CA VAL A 291 1.09 -13.37 -31.39
C VAL A 291 0.46 -12.61 -30.24
N SER A 292 0.08 -13.32 -29.20
CA SER A 292 -0.37 -12.73 -27.92
C SER A 292 0.41 -13.37 -26.78
N ILE A 293 0.99 -12.53 -25.92
CA ILE A 293 1.77 -12.94 -24.74
C ILE A 293 1.58 -11.87 -23.64
N HIS A 294 1.60 -12.30 -22.37
CA HIS A 294 1.60 -11.36 -21.25
C HIS A 294 2.91 -10.56 -21.23
N PRO A 295 2.87 -9.21 -21.24
CA PRO A 295 4.07 -8.38 -21.40
C PRO A 295 5.03 -8.42 -20.20
N GLY A 296 4.60 -8.88 -19.03
CA GLY A 296 5.36 -8.84 -17.78
C GLY A 296 5.17 -7.50 -17.05
N PRO A 297 6.04 -7.13 -16.08
CA PRO A 297 7.19 -7.91 -15.64
C PRO A 297 6.84 -9.20 -14.89
N LEU A 298 7.60 -10.26 -15.15
CA LEU A 298 7.57 -11.50 -14.38
C LEU A 298 8.75 -11.49 -13.40
N TYR A 299 8.46 -11.34 -12.11
CA TYR A 299 9.48 -11.35 -11.07
C TYR A 299 9.73 -12.78 -10.59
N VAL A 300 11.00 -13.16 -10.47
CA VAL A 300 11.38 -14.50 -9.97
C VAL A 300 12.60 -14.42 -9.07
N ILE A 301 12.70 -15.37 -8.14
CA ILE A 301 13.85 -15.50 -7.23
C ILE A 301 15.00 -16.17 -7.96
N GLU A 302 16.22 -15.62 -7.81
CA GLU A 302 17.45 -16.21 -8.32
C GLU A 302 17.62 -17.66 -7.86
N GLY A 303 18.12 -18.55 -8.75
CA GLY A 303 18.29 -19.98 -8.47
C GLY A 303 17.04 -20.83 -8.69
N THR A 304 15.87 -20.22 -8.94
CA THR A 304 14.63 -20.99 -9.20
C THR A 304 14.44 -21.30 -10.68
N ASN A 305 13.46 -22.14 -10.99
CA ASN A 305 13.03 -22.41 -12.37
C ASN A 305 11.82 -21.55 -12.70
N VAL A 306 11.80 -20.98 -13.91
CA VAL A 306 10.67 -20.16 -14.37
C VAL A 306 10.22 -20.57 -15.76
N THR A 307 8.90 -20.66 -15.95
CA THR A 307 8.30 -20.78 -17.28
C THR A 307 7.76 -19.41 -17.67
N LEU A 308 8.26 -18.88 -18.79
CA LEU A 308 7.75 -17.62 -19.34
C LEU A 308 6.29 -17.77 -19.73
N PRO A 309 5.52 -16.67 -19.78
CA PRO A 309 4.13 -16.69 -20.23
C PRO A 309 4.00 -17.36 -21.58
N THR A 310 2.96 -18.18 -21.75
CA THR A 310 2.73 -18.92 -23.00
C THR A 310 2.52 -17.96 -24.15
N CYS A 311 3.23 -18.20 -25.25
CA CYS A 311 3.09 -17.45 -26.47
C CYS A 311 1.94 -18.03 -27.31
N HIS A 312 0.79 -17.39 -27.31
CA HIS A 312 -0.37 -17.80 -28.10
C HIS A 312 -0.20 -17.31 -29.53
N VAL A 313 -0.13 -18.26 -30.46
CA VAL A 313 0.14 -17.97 -31.87
C VAL A 313 -0.99 -18.53 -32.70
N THR A 314 -1.50 -17.74 -33.66
CA THR A 314 -2.41 -18.17 -34.71
C THR A 314 -1.84 -17.85 -36.08
N GLY A 315 -2.38 -18.47 -37.12
CA GLY A 315 -1.98 -18.26 -38.50
C GLY A 315 -2.04 -19.56 -39.31
N HIS A 316 -2.07 -19.43 -40.62
CA HIS A 316 -2.08 -20.58 -41.52
C HIS A 316 -1.22 -20.27 -42.79
N PRO A 317 -0.30 -21.13 -43.23
CA PRO A 317 0.14 -22.34 -42.53
C PRO A 317 0.62 -22.06 -41.10
N ALA A 318 0.61 -23.07 -40.23
CA ALA A 318 0.98 -22.94 -38.81
C ALA A 318 2.34 -22.27 -38.68
N PRO A 319 2.44 -21.14 -37.92
CA PRO A 319 3.70 -20.42 -37.83
C PRO A 319 4.76 -21.17 -37.04
N VAL A 320 6.02 -20.99 -37.41
CA VAL A 320 7.17 -21.47 -36.65
C VAL A 320 7.45 -20.46 -35.53
N ILE A 321 7.52 -20.94 -34.26
CA ILE A 321 7.76 -20.13 -33.07
C ILE A 321 9.25 -20.21 -32.73
N ARG A 322 9.87 -19.04 -32.47
CA ARG A 322 11.24 -18.92 -31.99
C ARG A 322 11.31 -17.93 -30.84
N TRP A 323 12.04 -18.29 -29.79
CA TRP A 323 12.35 -17.42 -28.68
C TRP A 323 13.74 -16.83 -28.82
N SER A 324 13.90 -15.58 -28.38
CA SER A 324 15.19 -14.88 -28.29
C SER A 324 15.20 -13.96 -27.09
N LYS A 325 16.40 -13.58 -26.66
CA LYS A 325 16.64 -12.65 -25.54
C LYS A 325 17.22 -11.35 -26.08
N SER A 326 16.88 -10.20 -25.48
CA SER A 326 17.47 -8.93 -25.84
C SER A 326 18.97 -8.90 -25.60
N PHE A 327 19.73 -8.36 -26.55
CA PHE A 327 21.17 -8.11 -26.47
C PHE A 327 22.07 -9.31 -26.11
N ALA A 328 21.54 -10.52 -26.04
CA ALA A 328 22.30 -11.72 -25.66
C ALA A 328 21.70 -13.00 -26.27
N GLN A 329 22.45 -14.08 -26.22
CA GLN A 329 21.95 -15.42 -26.54
C GLN A 329 21.14 -15.97 -25.36
N LEU A 330 20.23 -16.90 -25.67
CA LEU A 330 19.54 -17.68 -24.63
C LEU A 330 20.55 -18.47 -23.81
N PRO A 331 20.32 -18.64 -22.48
CA PRO A 331 21.25 -19.36 -21.61
C PRO A 331 21.43 -20.81 -22.04
N GLN A 332 22.66 -21.17 -22.48
CA GLN A 332 22.95 -22.50 -22.95
C GLN A 332 22.82 -23.53 -21.82
N GLY A 333 22.22 -24.70 -22.11
CA GLY A 333 22.02 -25.76 -21.14
C GLY A 333 20.93 -25.51 -20.08
N ARG A 334 20.42 -24.28 -19.96
CA ARG A 334 19.40 -23.91 -18.96
C ARG A 334 18.04 -23.59 -19.56
N VAL A 335 17.83 -23.78 -20.86
CA VAL A 335 16.57 -23.50 -21.54
C VAL A 335 15.91 -24.82 -21.97
N LYS A 336 14.64 -24.98 -21.63
CA LYS A 336 13.76 -25.99 -22.18
C LYS A 336 12.63 -25.31 -22.93
N SER A 337 12.49 -25.61 -24.23
CA SER A 337 11.40 -25.10 -25.04
C SER A 337 10.54 -26.25 -25.52
N LYS A 338 9.24 -26.19 -25.28
CA LYS A 338 8.24 -27.16 -25.75
C LYS A 338 7.04 -26.36 -26.30
N ASN A 339 6.78 -26.52 -27.60
CA ASN A 339 5.74 -25.80 -28.30
C ASN A 339 5.92 -24.28 -28.16
N SER A 340 4.91 -23.60 -27.62
CA SER A 340 4.88 -22.12 -27.41
C SER A 340 5.42 -21.68 -26.04
N ALA A 341 5.78 -22.60 -25.15
CA ALA A 341 6.30 -22.31 -23.81
C ALA A 341 7.82 -22.42 -23.77
N MET A 342 8.47 -21.55 -23.00
CA MET A 342 9.90 -21.61 -22.72
C MET A 342 10.14 -21.59 -21.21
N THR A 343 10.88 -22.56 -20.70
CA THR A 343 11.28 -22.65 -19.29
C THR A 343 12.77 -22.40 -19.16
N LEU A 344 13.13 -21.49 -18.26
CA LEU A 344 14.49 -21.24 -17.81
C LEU A 344 14.73 -21.99 -16.50
N LEU A 345 15.83 -22.69 -16.41
CA LEU A 345 16.25 -23.43 -15.21
C LEU A 345 17.33 -22.63 -14.49
N ASP A 346 17.36 -22.70 -13.15
CA ASP A 346 18.37 -22.05 -12.31
C ASP A 346 18.62 -20.62 -12.76
N VAL A 347 17.56 -19.77 -12.73
CA VAL A 347 17.64 -18.42 -13.24
C VAL A 347 18.65 -17.58 -12.46
N ARG A 348 19.42 -16.76 -13.16
CA ARG A 348 20.45 -15.89 -12.61
C ARG A 348 20.09 -14.43 -12.91
N LYS A 349 20.66 -13.50 -12.18
CA LYS A 349 20.48 -12.05 -12.43
C LYS A 349 20.72 -11.67 -13.88
N SER A 350 21.74 -12.28 -14.51
CA SER A 350 22.04 -12.09 -15.92
C SER A 350 20.92 -12.52 -16.87
N ASP A 351 19.94 -13.27 -16.39
CA ASP A 351 18.76 -13.68 -17.16
C ASP A 351 17.65 -12.63 -17.18
N SER A 352 17.74 -11.60 -16.33
CA SER A 352 16.83 -10.43 -16.39
C SER A 352 16.94 -9.76 -17.75
N ALA A 353 15.87 -9.79 -18.52
CA ALA A 353 15.85 -9.21 -19.88
C ALA A 353 14.43 -9.25 -20.46
N GLU A 354 14.26 -8.56 -21.60
CA GLU A 354 13.13 -8.79 -22.48
C GLU A 354 13.36 -10.08 -23.29
N TYR A 355 12.35 -10.93 -23.31
CA TYR A 355 12.30 -12.15 -24.12
C TYR A 355 11.28 -11.96 -25.21
N PHE A 356 11.68 -12.28 -26.45
CA PHE A 356 10.85 -12.10 -27.64
C PHE A 356 10.33 -13.45 -28.11
N CYS A 357 9.03 -13.58 -28.27
CA CYS A 357 8.38 -14.64 -29.00
C CYS A 357 8.15 -14.18 -30.43
N THR A 358 8.73 -14.87 -31.38
CA THR A 358 8.65 -14.62 -32.81
C THR A 358 7.87 -15.73 -33.48
N ALA A 359 6.79 -15.40 -34.19
CA ALA A 359 6.04 -16.31 -35.03
C ALA A 359 6.24 -15.96 -36.50
N THR A 360 6.57 -16.93 -37.33
CA THR A 360 6.86 -16.74 -38.75
C THR A 360 6.16 -17.77 -39.60
N ASN A 361 5.44 -17.36 -40.65
CA ASN A 361 4.98 -18.22 -41.73
C ASN A 361 5.31 -17.56 -43.08
N MET A 362 4.84 -18.10 -44.19
CA MET A 362 5.12 -17.61 -45.54
C MET A 362 4.57 -16.20 -45.78
N LEU A 363 3.59 -15.72 -45.03
CA LEU A 363 2.99 -14.39 -45.18
C LEU A 363 3.66 -13.31 -44.33
N GLY A 364 4.57 -13.68 -43.44
CA GLY A 364 5.31 -12.70 -42.63
C GLY A 364 5.74 -13.19 -41.26
N LYS A 365 6.26 -12.20 -40.50
CA LYS A 365 6.83 -12.38 -39.15
C LYS A 365 6.14 -11.40 -38.22
N VAL A 366 5.75 -11.86 -37.02
CA VAL A 366 5.24 -11.05 -35.91
C VAL A 366 6.02 -11.36 -34.66
N VAL A 367 6.30 -10.33 -33.85
CA VAL A 367 7.11 -10.42 -32.64
C VAL A 367 6.35 -9.77 -31.49
N GLN A 368 6.30 -10.43 -30.36
CA GLN A 368 5.83 -9.87 -29.08
C GLN A 368 6.85 -10.18 -27.99
N LYS A 369 6.82 -9.38 -26.92
CA LYS A 369 7.82 -9.47 -25.85
C LYS A 369 7.20 -9.66 -24.47
N THR A 370 7.97 -10.26 -23.57
CA THR A 370 7.71 -10.32 -22.12
C THR A 370 8.97 -9.97 -21.36
N LEU A 371 8.83 -9.32 -20.20
CA LEU A 371 9.95 -8.91 -19.35
C LEU A 371 10.10 -9.89 -18.19
N LEU A 372 11.30 -10.49 -18.06
CA LEU A 372 11.71 -11.25 -16.90
C LEU A 372 12.63 -10.41 -16.01
N VAL A 373 12.35 -10.36 -14.72
CA VAL A 373 13.17 -9.69 -13.69
C VAL A 373 13.54 -10.71 -12.63
N VAL A 374 14.84 -11.06 -12.56
CA VAL A 374 15.37 -11.96 -11.53
C VAL A 374 15.84 -11.13 -10.36
N VAL A 375 15.35 -11.46 -9.18
CA VAL A 375 15.60 -10.72 -7.94
C VAL A 375 16.25 -11.65 -6.90
N SER A 376 17.07 -11.08 -6.00
CA SER A 376 17.51 -11.77 -4.80
C SER A 376 16.56 -11.51 -3.64
N LEU A 377 16.33 -12.51 -2.80
CA LEU A 377 15.58 -12.29 -1.56
C LEU A 377 16.30 -11.28 -0.67
N PRO A 378 15.56 -10.35 -0.02
CA PRO A 378 16.16 -9.41 0.92
C PRO A 378 16.86 -10.15 2.08
N GLN A 379 18.09 -9.74 2.40
CA GLN A 379 18.83 -10.22 3.56
C GLN A 379 19.09 -9.06 4.50
N PHE A 380 18.68 -9.20 5.76
CA PHE A 380 18.92 -8.16 6.76
C PHE A 380 20.41 -8.00 7.05
N THR A 381 20.92 -6.79 6.86
CA THR A 381 22.27 -6.36 7.26
C THR A 381 22.28 -5.79 8.67
N VAL A 382 21.17 -5.13 9.08
CA VAL A 382 20.94 -4.68 10.45
C VAL A 382 19.56 -5.15 10.88
N LYS A 383 19.47 -5.83 12.02
CA LYS A 383 18.21 -6.23 12.66
C LYS A 383 18.00 -5.45 13.94
N PRO A 384 16.78 -5.05 14.26
CA PRO A 384 16.51 -4.48 15.57
C PRO A 384 16.75 -5.55 16.66
N PRO A 385 17.09 -5.15 17.90
CA PRO A 385 17.17 -6.06 19.03
C PRO A 385 15.83 -6.80 19.22
N SER A 386 15.87 -8.10 19.52
CA SER A 386 14.65 -8.91 19.72
C SER A 386 13.82 -8.44 20.91
N LYS A 387 14.45 -7.83 21.91
CA LYS A 387 13.82 -7.20 23.07
C LYS A 387 14.42 -5.82 23.28
N LEU A 388 13.59 -4.83 23.50
CA LEU A 388 13.99 -3.45 23.73
C LEU A 388 13.05 -2.78 24.75
N VAL A 389 13.61 -1.92 25.59
CA VAL A 389 12.83 -1.12 26.55
C VAL A 389 12.77 0.32 26.05
N GLY A 390 11.56 0.80 25.83
CA GLY A 390 11.26 2.22 25.57
C GLY A 390 10.90 2.92 26.87
N TYR A 391 11.66 3.95 27.25
CA TYR A 391 11.31 4.74 28.43
C TYR A 391 10.23 5.77 28.10
N ILE A 392 9.18 5.83 28.90
CA ILE A 392 8.07 6.75 28.77
C ILE A 392 8.59 8.19 28.72
N GLY A 393 8.10 8.98 27.75
CA GLY A 393 8.52 10.36 27.48
C GLY A 393 9.86 10.50 26.74
N ALA A 394 10.59 9.41 26.47
CA ALA A 394 11.82 9.41 25.70
C ALA A 394 11.57 9.08 24.22
N ASN A 395 12.59 9.26 23.40
CA ASN A 395 12.57 8.79 22.02
C ASN A 395 13.12 7.37 21.93
N LEU A 396 12.48 6.51 21.14
CA LEU A 396 12.90 5.15 20.86
C LEU A 396 13.24 5.03 19.38
N THR A 397 14.39 4.45 19.06
CA THR A 397 14.81 4.20 17.67
C THR A 397 15.04 2.70 17.48
N LEU A 398 14.40 2.13 16.46
CA LEU A 398 14.56 0.76 16.00
C LEU A 398 15.25 0.80 14.64
N ASN A 399 16.48 0.32 14.56
CA ASN A 399 17.26 0.31 13.31
C ASN A 399 17.01 -0.99 12.54
N CYS A 400 16.82 -0.85 11.23
CA CYS A 400 16.67 -1.97 10.32
C CYS A 400 17.25 -1.62 8.95
N SER A 401 18.02 -2.53 8.38
CA SER A 401 18.46 -2.43 7.00
C SER A 401 18.61 -3.79 6.36
N ALA A 402 18.49 -3.85 5.04
CA ALA A 402 18.64 -5.07 4.28
C ALA A 402 19.39 -4.82 2.98
N ALA A 403 20.07 -5.86 2.50
CA ALA A 403 20.69 -5.93 1.18
C ALA A 403 19.90 -6.85 0.27
N GLY A 404 19.89 -6.57 -1.03
CA GLY A 404 19.23 -7.35 -2.07
C GLY A 404 19.37 -6.66 -3.42
N ASP A 405 18.94 -7.29 -4.47
CA ASP A 405 18.93 -6.70 -5.80
C ASP A 405 17.60 -7.06 -6.50
N PRO A 406 16.75 -6.05 -6.80
CA PRO A 406 16.94 -4.62 -6.50
C PRO A 406 17.06 -4.32 -5.00
N GLN A 407 17.68 -3.17 -4.65
CA GLN A 407 17.80 -2.74 -3.25
C GLN A 407 16.43 -2.78 -2.55
N PRO A 408 16.32 -3.51 -1.42
CA PRO A 408 15.05 -3.61 -0.71
C PRO A 408 14.58 -2.29 -0.10
N VAL A 409 13.28 -2.08 -0.13
CA VAL A 409 12.62 -1.00 0.61
C VAL A 409 12.29 -1.50 2.02
N ILE A 410 12.68 -0.74 3.03
CA ILE A 410 12.36 -1.04 4.43
C ILE A 410 11.06 -0.34 4.79
N SER A 411 10.16 -1.08 5.43
CA SER A 411 8.94 -0.56 6.04
C SER A 411 8.73 -1.17 7.42
N TRP A 412 8.02 -0.45 8.29
CA TRP A 412 7.70 -0.91 9.61
C TRP A 412 6.18 -1.05 9.80
N LYS A 413 5.80 -2.09 10.51
CA LYS A 413 4.43 -2.31 10.97
C LYS A 413 4.42 -2.74 12.42
N ARG A 414 3.31 -2.56 13.12
CA ARG A 414 3.08 -3.04 14.47
C ARG A 414 2.06 -4.16 14.44
N GLN A 415 2.31 -5.23 15.19
CA GLN A 415 1.39 -6.36 15.25
C GLN A 415 0.10 -5.95 15.96
N GLY A 416 -1.04 -6.21 15.33
CA GLY A 416 -2.37 -6.00 15.91
C GLY A 416 -2.84 -4.55 16.00
N SER A 417 -2.02 -3.55 15.62
CA SER A 417 -2.37 -2.13 15.66
C SER A 417 -1.56 -1.31 14.67
N GLN A 418 -1.92 -0.03 14.51
CA GLN A 418 -1.15 0.91 13.72
C GLN A 418 0.09 1.40 14.51
N LEU A 419 1.09 1.89 13.77
CA LEU A 419 2.21 2.62 14.36
C LEU A 419 1.69 3.88 15.09
N PRO A 420 2.37 4.35 16.16
CA PRO A 420 1.95 5.53 16.93
C PRO A 420 1.74 6.75 16.04
N VAL A 421 0.47 7.16 15.85
CA VAL A 421 0.08 8.25 14.96
C VAL A 421 0.63 9.59 15.46
N GLY A 422 1.27 10.36 14.57
CA GLY A 422 1.87 11.68 14.88
C GLY A 422 3.16 11.61 15.71
N ARG A 423 3.53 10.44 16.25
CA ARG A 423 4.73 10.24 17.08
C ARG A 423 5.76 9.29 16.46
N SER A 424 5.41 8.55 15.42
CA SER A 424 6.32 7.65 14.70
C SER A 424 6.74 8.22 13.36
N GLN A 425 8.00 8.02 13.00
CA GLN A 425 8.58 8.42 11.73
C GLN A 425 9.54 7.33 11.24
N GLN A 426 9.49 7.00 9.96
CA GLN A 426 10.45 6.09 9.33
C GLN A 426 11.49 6.93 8.57
N ILE A 427 12.77 6.74 8.87
CA ILE A 427 13.89 7.49 8.29
C ILE A 427 15.01 6.48 8.00
N ASP A 428 15.44 6.38 6.75
CA ASP A 428 16.57 5.55 6.31
C ASP A 428 16.53 4.11 6.85
N GLY A 429 15.34 3.52 6.89
CA GLY A 429 15.12 2.17 7.42
C GLY A 429 14.92 2.10 8.94
N ALA A 430 15.21 3.16 9.69
CA ALA A 430 14.94 3.22 11.12
C ALA A 430 13.49 3.66 11.40
N LEU A 431 12.87 3.08 12.43
CA LEU A 431 11.64 3.57 13.02
C LEU A 431 11.96 4.38 14.28
N VAL A 432 11.63 5.66 14.27
CA VAL A 432 11.76 6.57 15.41
C VAL A 432 10.38 6.80 16.01
N ILE A 433 10.21 6.46 17.28
CA ILE A 433 9.01 6.75 18.08
C ILE A 433 9.40 7.84 19.06
N ARG A 434 8.75 9.00 18.96
CA ARG A 434 8.96 10.13 19.86
C ARG A 434 7.96 10.08 21.01
N ASP A 435 8.38 10.60 22.19
CA ASP A 435 7.51 10.66 23.37
C ASP A 435 6.80 9.32 23.62
N VAL A 436 7.61 8.27 23.88
CA VAL A 436 7.12 6.90 24.09
C VAL A 436 6.06 6.89 25.19
N GLN A 437 4.93 6.26 24.92
CA GLN A 437 3.82 6.09 25.84
C GLN A 437 3.68 4.62 26.24
N LYS A 438 2.94 4.36 27.32
CA LYS A 438 2.72 3.00 27.83
C LYS A 438 2.12 2.07 26.74
N GLU A 439 1.23 2.63 25.94
CA GLU A 439 0.50 1.94 24.88
C GLU A 439 1.39 1.56 23.68
N ASP A 440 2.62 2.10 23.62
CA ASP A 440 3.57 1.77 22.55
C ASP A 440 4.27 0.41 22.77
N ALA A 441 4.07 -0.22 23.94
CA ALA A 441 4.52 -1.59 24.17
C ALA A 441 3.88 -2.54 23.15
N GLY A 442 4.69 -3.43 22.54
CA GLY A 442 4.19 -4.38 21.57
C GLY A 442 5.27 -4.91 20.63
N ILE A 443 4.84 -5.67 19.64
CA ILE A 443 5.73 -6.27 18.64
C ILE A 443 5.76 -5.35 17.41
N TYR A 444 6.95 -4.87 17.08
CA TYR A 444 7.25 -4.10 15.89
C TYR A 444 7.95 -4.99 14.87
N ILE A 445 7.54 -4.92 13.63
CA ILE A 445 7.99 -5.77 12.55
C ILE A 445 8.64 -4.90 11.49
N CYS A 446 9.92 -5.14 11.24
CA CYS A 446 10.62 -4.58 10.09
C CYS A 446 10.44 -5.50 8.90
N VAL A 447 9.97 -4.98 7.80
CA VAL A 447 9.73 -5.67 6.53
C VAL A 447 10.69 -5.12 5.50
N ALA A 448 11.49 -5.98 4.89
CA ALA A 448 12.34 -5.64 3.76
C ALA A 448 11.71 -6.20 2.49
N ILE A 449 11.36 -5.34 1.52
CA ILE A 449 10.63 -5.71 0.31
C ILE A 449 11.52 -5.48 -0.91
N SER A 450 11.77 -6.53 -1.69
CA SER A 450 12.50 -6.46 -2.97
C SER A 450 11.54 -6.48 -4.15
N ALA A 451 11.72 -5.56 -5.09
CA ALA A 451 10.90 -5.40 -6.30
C ALA A 451 9.38 -5.24 -6.03
N GLY A 452 8.96 -4.91 -4.80
CA GLY A 452 7.56 -4.81 -4.41
C GLY A 452 6.79 -6.14 -4.34
N VAL A 453 7.48 -7.29 -4.45
CA VAL A 453 6.85 -8.62 -4.58
C VAL A 453 7.37 -9.61 -3.53
N PHE A 454 8.66 -9.56 -3.21
CA PHE A 454 9.29 -10.50 -2.28
C PHE A 454 9.71 -9.79 -1.01
N ASP A 455 9.30 -10.32 0.13
CA ASP A 455 9.60 -9.72 1.43
C ASP A 455 10.24 -10.72 2.41
N THR A 456 10.92 -10.17 3.39
CA THR A 456 11.35 -10.86 4.60
C THR A 456 11.06 -9.98 5.80
N GLU A 457 10.84 -10.59 6.97
CA GLU A 457 10.46 -9.89 8.17
C GLU A 457 11.40 -10.20 9.33
N THR A 458 11.59 -9.22 10.22
CA THR A 458 12.23 -9.40 11.52
C THR A 458 11.47 -8.63 12.58
N VAL A 459 11.52 -9.10 13.83
CA VAL A 459 10.67 -8.59 14.91
C VAL A 459 11.49 -8.00 16.04
N ALA A 460 10.93 -6.96 16.68
CA ALA A 460 11.41 -6.39 17.93
C ALA A 460 10.24 -6.33 18.93
N ASN A 461 10.41 -6.91 20.10
CA ASN A 461 9.46 -6.78 21.19
C ASN A 461 9.86 -5.58 22.07
N VAL A 462 9.03 -4.55 22.04
CA VAL A 462 9.20 -3.31 22.80
C VAL A 462 8.37 -3.39 24.07
N ALA A 463 9.03 -3.35 25.22
CA ALA A 463 8.41 -3.10 26.51
C ALA A 463 8.53 -1.60 26.82
N THR A 464 7.54 -1.03 27.49
CA THR A 464 7.61 0.36 27.96
C THR A 464 7.85 0.39 29.46
N GLN A 465 8.71 1.31 29.92
CA GLN A 465 9.11 1.45 31.30
C GLN A 465 9.14 2.92 31.72
N ALA A 466 8.65 3.23 32.90
CA ALA A 466 8.78 4.55 33.50
C ALA A 466 10.07 4.63 34.31
N LYS A 467 10.77 5.76 34.26
CA LYS A 467 11.96 6.03 35.09
C LYS A 467 11.59 6.46 36.52
N ASP A 468 10.46 7.14 36.66
CA ASP A 468 9.97 7.70 37.91
C ASP A 468 8.44 7.95 37.84
N CYS A 469 7.88 8.42 38.97
CA CYS A 469 6.44 8.72 39.06
C CYS A 469 5.99 9.87 38.13
N SER A 470 6.89 10.77 37.75
CA SER A 470 6.57 11.86 36.81
C SER A 470 6.31 11.33 35.39
N ASP A 471 7.10 10.32 34.95
CA ASP A 471 6.87 9.66 33.66
C ASP A 471 5.52 8.91 33.68
N LEU A 472 5.16 8.26 34.79
CA LEU A 472 3.85 7.62 34.95
C LEU A 472 2.69 8.64 34.88
N LEU A 473 2.84 9.78 35.54
CA LEU A 473 1.84 10.86 35.48
C LEU A 473 1.67 11.38 34.04
N LYS A 474 2.76 11.61 33.32
CA LYS A 474 2.74 12.01 31.90
C LYS A 474 2.07 10.97 31.02
N SER A 475 2.18 9.69 31.36
CA SER A 475 1.51 8.61 30.65
C SER A 475 0.03 8.42 31.04
N GLY A 476 -0.55 9.35 31.80
CA GLY A 476 -1.96 9.32 32.17
C GLY A 476 -2.28 8.60 33.48
N GLN A 477 -1.30 8.15 34.28
CA GLN A 477 -1.52 7.58 35.60
C GLN A 477 -1.78 8.69 36.61
N THR A 478 -3.05 8.96 36.93
CA THR A 478 -3.45 10.09 37.82
C THR A 478 -3.76 9.66 39.23
N GLN A 479 -3.79 8.35 39.53
CA GLN A 479 -4.08 7.86 40.87
C GLN A 479 -2.80 7.62 41.66
N SER A 480 -2.76 8.09 42.92
CA SER A 480 -1.68 7.77 43.84
C SER A 480 -1.71 6.30 44.24
N GLY A 481 -0.55 5.65 44.27
CA GLY A 481 -0.45 4.23 44.55
C GLY A 481 0.95 3.66 44.32
N VAL A 482 1.07 2.34 44.41
CA VAL A 482 2.32 1.62 44.19
C VAL A 482 2.48 1.30 42.72
N TYR A 483 3.63 1.63 42.16
CA TYR A 483 3.99 1.41 40.77
C TYR A 483 5.43 0.93 40.65
N SER A 484 5.71 0.17 39.58
CA SER A 484 7.05 -0.29 39.25
C SER A 484 7.76 0.70 38.33
N ILE A 485 8.99 1.07 38.64
CA ILE A 485 9.83 2.00 37.87
C ILE A 485 11.23 1.44 37.68
N ASP A 486 11.93 1.90 36.63
CA ASP A 486 13.34 1.57 36.39
C ASP A 486 14.09 2.83 35.95
N PRO A 487 14.76 3.52 36.88
CA PRO A 487 15.40 4.80 36.60
C PRO A 487 16.53 4.74 35.59
N ASP A 488 17.30 3.65 35.57
CA ASP A 488 18.63 3.56 34.94
C ASP A 488 18.85 2.27 34.11
N GLY A 489 17.84 1.41 33.96
CA GLY A 489 17.95 0.15 33.22
C GLY A 489 18.58 -1.00 33.99
N LYS A 490 18.87 -0.83 35.30
CA LYS A 490 19.47 -1.86 36.14
C LYS A 490 18.46 -2.76 36.87
N GLY A 491 17.23 -2.73 36.45
CA GLY A 491 16.11 -3.50 36.99
C GLY A 491 15.12 -2.63 37.74
N SER A 492 13.84 -3.00 37.59
CA SER A 492 12.72 -2.28 38.18
C SER A 492 12.57 -2.56 39.67
N PHE A 493 11.99 -1.61 40.37
CA PHE A 493 11.54 -1.73 41.76
C PHE A 493 10.28 -0.92 41.97
N ASP A 494 9.53 -1.33 43.03
CA ASP A 494 8.27 -0.69 43.38
C ASP A 494 8.50 0.56 44.22
N VAL A 495 7.69 1.61 43.96
CA VAL A 495 7.67 2.88 44.69
C VAL A 495 6.21 3.31 44.93
N TYR A 496 5.98 4.13 45.93
CA TYR A 496 4.70 4.83 46.06
C TYR A 496 4.78 6.16 45.27
N CYS A 497 3.83 6.35 44.36
CA CYS A 497 3.68 7.59 43.61
C CYS A 497 2.58 8.44 44.20
N ASP A 498 2.89 9.68 44.58
CA ASP A 498 1.91 10.72 44.90
C ASP A 498 1.61 11.53 43.60
N MET A 499 0.41 11.31 43.08
CA MET A 499 -0.06 11.91 41.84
C MET A 499 -0.90 13.18 42.07
N ARG A 500 -0.98 13.68 43.29
CA ARG A 500 -1.88 14.79 43.65
C ARG A 500 -1.15 16.04 44.15
N THR A 501 -0.18 15.89 45.04
CA THR A 501 0.51 17.01 45.69
C THR A 501 1.30 17.86 44.70
N ASP A 502 1.11 19.17 44.70
CA ASP A 502 1.88 20.14 43.90
C ASP A 502 2.03 19.73 42.41
N GLY A 503 0.90 19.33 41.79
CA GLY A 503 0.83 18.86 40.40
C GLY A 503 1.19 17.39 40.20
N GLY A 504 1.49 16.63 41.25
CA GLY A 504 1.70 15.19 41.22
C GLY A 504 3.05 14.73 40.64
N GLY A 505 3.17 13.41 40.42
CA GLY A 505 4.35 12.80 39.85
C GLY A 505 5.52 12.68 40.83
N TRP A 506 5.27 12.70 42.10
CA TRP A 506 6.28 12.55 43.17
C TRP A 506 6.52 11.09 43.53
N THR A 507 7.79 10.72 43.59
CA THR A 507 8.23 9.41 44.08
C THR A 507 8.53 9.52 45.57
N VAL A 508 7.74 8.86 46.42
CA VAL A 508 7.90 8.90 47.86
C VAL A 508 9.00 7.91 48.26
N PHE A 509 9.96 8.39 49.03
CA PHE A 509 11.07 7.55 49.52
C PHE A 509 11.15 7.44 51.06
N GLN A 510 10.48 8.34 51.80
CA GLN A 510 10.34 8.27 53.27
C GLN A 510 8.92 8.64 53.66
N ARG A 511 8.34 7.92 54.63
CA ARG A 511 7.10 8.31 55.27
C ARG A 511 7.11 7.86 56.73
N ARG A 512 6.69 8.77 57.62
CA ARG A 512 6.45 8.56 59.05
C ARG A 512 5.06 9.03 59.38
N GLN A 513 4.24 8.21 60.07
CA GLN A 513 2.83 8.53 60.34
C GLN A 513 2.25 7.98 61.61
N ASP A 514 2.69 6.81 62.09
CA ASP A 514 2.07 6.07 63.18
C ASP A 514 3.05 5.29 64.11
N GLY A 515 4.33 5.21 63.73
CA GLY A 515 5.36 4.52 64.47
C GLY A 515 5.30 2.99 64.37
N SER A 516 4.58 2.47 63.35
CA SER A 516 4.45 1.03 63.11
C SER A 516 5.77 0.38 62.66
N VAL A 517 6.73 1.18 62.17
CA VAL A 517 8.02 0.71 61.69
C VAL A 517 9.14 1.31 62.54
N ASP A 518 10.03 0.44 63.05
CA ASP A 518 11.26 0.87 63.73
C ASP A 518 12.26 1.43 62.71
N PHE A 519 12.68 2.67 62.88
CA PHE A 519 13.69 3.38 62.08
C PHE A 519 15.07 3.40 62.75
N TYR A 520 15.24 2.89 63.95
CA TYR A 520 16.55 2.75 64.60
C TYR A 520 17.28 1.50 64.10
N ARG A 521 17.67 1.52 62.79
CA ARG A 521 18.22 0.39 62.05
C ARG A 521 19.67 0.65 61.63
N GLY A 522 20.35 -0.41 61.17
CA GLY A 522 21.74 -0.37 60.72
C GLY A 522 21.87 0.03 59.24
N TRP A 523 23.11 0.12 58.79
CA TRP A 523 23.50 0.55 57.46
C TRP A 523 22.85 -0.29 56.34
N ASN A 524 22.89 -1.62 56.48
CA ASN A 524 22.39 -2.51 55.47
C ASN A 524 20.85 -2.39 55.27
N ASP A 525 20.11 -2.15 56.36
CA ASP A 525 18.67 -1.88 56.26
C ASP A 525 18.42 -0.55 55.52
N TYR A 526 19.11 0.51 55.87
CA TYR A 526 18.99 1.82 55.17
C TYR A 526 19.47 1.77 53.73
N LYS A 527 20.46 0.94 53.43
CA LYS A 527 20.95 0.73 52.06
C LYS A 527 19.86 0.09 51.20
N SER A 528 19.24 -1.01 51.66
CA SER A 528 18.27 -1.80 50.90
C SER A 528 16.83 -1.28 50.96
N GLY A 529 16.47 -0.61 52.09
CA GLY A 529 15.13 -0.13 52.36
C GLY A 529 14.32 -1.07 53.24
N PHE A 530 13.33 -0.52 53.95
CA PHE A 530 12.45 -1.25 54.86
C PHE A 530 11.08 -0.55 55.01
N GLY A 531 10.11 -1.21 55.61
CA GLY A 531 8.74 -0.75 55.81
C GLY A 531 7.84 -1.12 54.64
N GLN A 532 6.68 -0.43 54.53
CA GLN A 532 5.69 -0.66 53.53
C GLN A 532 5.42 0.60 52.72
N LEU A 533 5.41 0.51 51.39
CA LEU A 533 5.27 1.64 50.49
C LEU A 533 3.96 2.44 50.72
N THR A 534 2.91 1.80 51.22
CA THR A 534 1.62 2.44 51.50
C THR A 534 1.49 2.96 52.94
N ALA A 535 2.47 2.67 53.79
CA ALA A 535 2.53 3.08 55.21
C ALA A 535 3.89 3.73 55.52
N GLU A 536 4.49 3.47 56.72
CA GLU A 536 5.84 3.95 57.04
C GLU A 536 6.89 3.21 56.20
N VAL A 537 7.81 3.96 55.61
CA VAL A 537 8.80 3.43 54.64
C VAL A 537 10.07 4.27 54.59
N TRP A 538 11.19 3.59 54.44
CA TRP A 538 12.43 4.08 53.86
C TRP A 538 12.72 3.27 52.60
N LEU A 539 12.76 3.90 51.45
CA LEU A 539 12.87 3.21 50.14
C LEU A 539 14.18 2.46 49.96
N GLY A 540 15.25 2.94 50.59
CA GLY A 540 16.61 2.43 50.48
C GLY A 540 17.53 3.40 49.77
N ASN A 541 18.72 3.63 50.37
CA ASN A 541 19.70 4.61 49.83
C ASN A 541 20.15 4.26 48.41
N ASP A 542 20.34 2.97 48.08
CA ASP A 542 20.69 2.53 46.74
C ASP A 542 19.62 2.96 45.73
N LYS A 543 18.35 2.79 46.05
CA LYS A 543 17.24 3.16 45.15
C LYS A 543 17.09 4.68 45.03
N ILE A 544 17.27 5.42 46.15
CA ILE A 544 17.24 6.89 46.17
C ILE A 544 18.39 7.43 45.32
N HIS A 545 19.61 6.84 45.45
CA HIS A 545 20.76 7.19 44.59
C HIS A 545 20.43 6.93 43.10
N ARG A 546 19.93 5.74 42.74
CA ARG A 546 19.55 5.43 41.37
C ARG A 546 18.56 6.45 40.77
N LEU A 547 17.58 6.90 41.57
CA LEU A 547 16.62 7.92 41.15
C LEU A 547 17.28 9.27 40.92
N THR A 548 18.12 9.72 41.88
CA THR A 548 18.75 11.06 41.82
C THR A 548 19.92 11.13 40.85
N ALA A 549 20.62 10.02 40.60
CA ALA A 549 21.69 9.92 39.62
C ALA A 549 21.17 9.88 38.17
N SER A 550 19.96 9.33 37.95
CA SER A 550 19.39 9.21 36.61
C SER A 550 18.91 10.54 36.04
N ARG A 551 18.41 11.45 36.90
CA ARG A 551 17.89 12.78 36.53
C ARG A 551 18.10 13.78 37.65
N ALA A 552 18.39 15.04 37.30
CA ALA A 552 18.34 16.13 38.27
C ALA A 552 16.96 16.17 38.97
N SER A 553 16.99 16.13 40.30
CA SER A 553 15.77 15.94 41.08
C SER A 553 15.52 17.08 42.06
N SER A 554 14.24 17.41 42.26
CA SER A 554 13.75 18.27 43.32
C SER A 554 13.21 17.42 44.46
N LEU A 555 13.41 17.87 45.67
CA LEU A 555 12.85 17.27 46.90
C LEU A 555 11.66 18.10 47.40
N ARG A 556 10.65 17.40 47.89
CA ARG A 556 9.58 17.98 48.69
C ARG A 556 9.41 17.19 50.00
N VAL A 557 9.35 17.91 51.14
CA VAL A 557 9.16 17.38 52.46
C VAL A 557 7.84 17.89 53.02
N GLU A 558 6.88 17.03 53.33
CA GLU A 558 5.64 17.37 54.01
C GLU A 558 5.81 17.08 55.50
N LEU A 559 5.37 18.01 56.33
CA LEU A 559 5.47 17.92 57.80
C LEU A 559 4.13 18.26 58.46
N GLU A 560 3.75 17.52 59.50
CA GLU A 560 2.59 17.82 60.36
C GLU A 560 2.97 17.70 61.82
N ASP A 561 2.57 18.69 62.61
CA ASP A 561 2.73 18.61 64.06
C ASP A 561 1.56 17.88 64.75
N TRP A 562 1.62 17.66 66.04
CA TRP A 562 0.58 17.00 66.80
C TRP A 562 -0.70 17.81 66.98
N ASN A 563 -0.71 19.09 66.59
CA ASN A 563 -1.88 19.98 66.57
C ASN A 563 -2.53 20.04 65.22
N GLY A 564 -2.02 19.29 64.19
CA GLY A 564 -2.55 19.25 62.85
C GLY A 564 -2.07 20.38 61.94
N VAL A 565 -1.10 21.19 62.36
CA VAL A 565 -0.51 22.21 61.51
C VAL A 565 0.41 21.57 60.51
N ARG A 566 0.17 21.86 59.21
CA ARG A 566 0.94 21.34 58.10
C ARG A 566 1.81 22.40 57.43
N VAL A 567 3.04 22.06 57.16
CA VAL A 567 4.00 22.87 56.39
C VAL A 567 4.77 21.99 55.41
N TYR A 568 5.44 22.63 54.51
CA TYR A 568 6.32 21.91 53.58
C TYR A 568 7.64 22.67 53.34
N ALA A 569 8.68 21.88 53.06
CA ALA A 569 9.97 22.34 52.50
C ALA A 569 10.14 21.80 51.12
N LYS A 570 10.58 22.63 50.17
CA LYS A 570 10.90 22.21 48.78
C LYS A 570 12.31 22.67 48.46
N TYR A 571 13.07 21.82 47.83
CA TYR A 571 14.44 22.08 47.39
C TYR A 571 14.51 21.84 45.88
N GLY A 572 15.01 22.80 45.11
CA GLY A 572 15.11 22.72 43.65
C GLY A 572 16.15 21.70 43.20
N ARG A 573 17.13 21.40 44.04
CA ARG A 573 18.13 20.36 43.82
C ARG A 573 18.23 19.43 45.02
N PHE A 574 18.15 18.13 44.74
CA PHE A 574 18.36 17.06 45.69
C PHE A 574 19.06 15.87 45.03
N ASN A 575 20.15 15.43 45.61
CA ASN A 575 20.92 14.28 45.16
C ASN A 575 21.55 13.59 46.38
N ILE A 576 21.75 12.27 46.28
CA ILE A 576 22.62 11.54 47.21
C ILE A 576 23.66 10.78 46.39
N GLY A 577 24.93 10.75 46.91
CA GLY A 577 25.98 9.97 46.29
C GLY A 577 25.71 8.47 46.37
N ASP A 578 26.59 7.66 45.82
CA ASP A 578 26.57 6.21 45.92
C ASP A 578 27.08 5.73 47.31
N GLU A 579 27.16 4.42 47.52
CA GLU A 579 27.64 3.84 48.76
C GLU A 579 29.14 4.19 49.03
N GLN A 580 29.98 4.35 47.97
CA GLN A 580 31.38 4.72 48.15
C GLN A 580 31.50 6.16 48.64
N ALA A 581 30.63 7.03 48.16
CA ALA A 581 30.47 8.39 48.67
C ALA A 581 29.68 8.45 49.98
N LYS A 582 29.36 7.30 50.61
CA LYS A 582 28.59 7.20 51.87
C LYS A 582 27.23 7.90 51.75
N TYR A 583 26.55 7.83 50.57
CA TYR A 583 25.29 8.46 50.28
C TYR A 583 25.23 9.94 50.64
N ARG A 584 26.31 10.68 50.35
CA ARG A 584 26.52 12.10 50.67
C ARG A 584 25.39 12.95 50.10
N LEU A 585 24.78 13.80 50.94
CA LEU A 585 23.67 14.68 50.59
C LEU A 585 24.11 15.90 49.81
N GLU A 586 23.44 16.18 48.72
CA GLU A 586 23.48 17.48 48.05
C GLU A 586 22.06 18.08 47.98
N VAL A 587 21.88 19.24 48.64
CA VAL A 587 20.57 19.91 48.65
C VAL A 587 20.76 21.42 48.54
N SER A 588 19.93 22.06 47.68
CA SER A 588 19.96 23.52 47.52
C SER A 588 18.66 24.07 46.96
N SER A 589 18.54 25.41 46.85
CA SER A 589 17.41 26.13 46.27
C SER A 589 16.09 25.89 47.03
N TYR A 590 16.12 26.26 48.32
CA TYR A 590 14.96 26.13 49.21
C TYR A 590 13.81 27.07 48.81
N SER A 591 12.59 26.57 49.00
CA SER A 591 11.32 27.29 49.04
C SER A 591 10.33 26.54 49.91
N GLY A 592 9.31 27.20 50.46
CA GLY A 592 8.30 26.57 51.27
C GLY A 592 7.99 27.31 52.56
N THR A 593 7.21 26.66 53.45
CA THR A 593 6.71 27.22 54.70
C THR A 593 7.32 26.62 55.96
N ALA A 594 8.16 25.62 55.80
CA ALA A 594 8.75 24.88 56.94
C ALA A 594 10.09 25.42 57.48
N GLY A 595 10.66 26.45 56.82
CA GLY A 595 12.02 26.88 57.05
C GLY A 595 13.07 26.00 56.33
N GLY A 596 14.12 26.60 55.79
CA GLY A 596 15.07 25.95 54.89
C GLY A 596 16.36 25.44 55.58
N PHE A 597 16.73 26.04 56.69
CA PHE A 597 17.97 25.72 57.37
C PHE A 597 18.05 24.30 57.92
N SER A 598 16.89 23.78 58.40
CA SER A 598 16.86 22.46 59.03
C SER A 598 17.40 21.30 58.21
N LEU A 599 17.34 21.33 56.85
CA LEU A 599 17.96 20.30 56.03
C LEU A 599 19.26 20.85 55.34
N THR A 600 19.35 22.12 55.05
CA THR A 600 20.57 22.68 54.41
C THR A 600 21.78 22.63 55.31
N ASP A 601 21.61 22.58 56.65
CA ASP A 601 22.69 22.33 57.63
C ASP A 601 23.37 20.96 57.40
N HIS A 602 22.61 20.01 56.90
CA HIS A 602 23.09 18.65 56.56
C HIS A 602 23.66 18.53 55.15
N ASN A 603 23.72 19.64 54.38
CA ASN A 603 24.26 19.61 53.02
C ASN A 603 25.73 19.17 53.03
N ASN A 604 26.12 18.33 52.09
CA ASN A 604 27.44 17.76 51.94
C ASN A 604 27.86 16.80 53.09
N MET A 605 26.93 16.39 53.98
CA MET A 605 27.20 15.37 55.02
C MET A 605 26.96 13.97 54.46
N ALA A 606 27.76 13.03 54.99
CA ALA A 606 27.60 11.59 54.74
C ALA A 606 26.46 11.02 55.58
N PHE A 607 25.85 9.94 55.10
CA PHE A 607 24.80 9.25 55.85
C PHE A 607 25.41 8.44 57.00
N SER A 608 24.85 8.55 58.22
CA SER A 608 25.30 7.83 59.40
C SER A 608 24.17 6.97 59.98
N THR A 609 24.53 5.79 60.46
CA THR A 609 23.66 4.83 61.16
C THR A 609 24.32 4.41 62.48
N LYS A 610 23.55 3.74 63.34
CA LYS A 610 24.04 3.30 64.66
C LYS A 610 25.25 2.37 64.60
N ASP A 611 25.46 1.65 63.54
CA ASP A 611 26.51 0.70 63.28
C ASP A 611 27.58 1.22 62.30
N ARG A 612 27.38 2.41 61.70
CA ARG A 612 28.33 3.04 60.77
C ARG A 612 28.29 4.54 60.94
N ASP A 613 29.31 5.02 61.66
CA ASP A 613 29.49 6.43 61.94
C ASP A 613 30.27 7.12 60.79
N ASN A 614 29.66 8.14 60.23
CA ASN A 614 30.21 8.95 59.15
C ASN A 614 29.99 10.46 59.39
N ASP A 615 29.46 10.84 60.60
CA ASP A 615 29.23 12.24 60.92
C ASP A 615 30.52 12.93 61.43
N ILE A 616 30.48 14.23 61.71
CA ILE A 616 31.64 15.01 62.12
C ILE A 616 31.67 15.26 63.65
N TYR A 617 30.75 14.75 64.39
CA TYR A 617 30.68 14.80 65.85
C TYR A 617 31.69 13.78 66.43
N GLY A 618 32.27 14.07 67.59
CA GLY A 618 33.23 13.17 68.24
C GLY A 618 32.63 11.87 68.84
N GLY A 619 31.37 11.64 68.66
CA GLY A 619 30.62 10.44 69.02
C GLY A 619 29.50 10.24 67.97
N ASN A 620 28.93 9.02 67.92
CA ASN A 620 27.95 8.68 66.88
C ASN A 620 26.58 9.36 67.12
N CYS A 621 26.23 10.33 66.29
CA CYS A 621 24.95 11.06 66.33
C CYS A 621 23.72 10.13 66.12
N ALA A 622 23.84 9.08 65.31
CA ALA A 622 22.76 8.12 65.08
C ALA A 622 22.42 7.31 66.34
N VAL A 623 23.43 7.02 67.15
CA VAL A 623 23.23 6.36 68.47
C VAL A 623 22.60 7.34 69.48
N LEU A 624 23.15 8.56 69.53
CA LEU A 624 22.70 9.58 70.48
C LEU A 624 21.23 9.98 70.26
N TRP A 625 20.83 10.14 68.98
CA TRP A 625 19.53 10.66 68.57
C TRP A 625 18.58 9.59 67.99
N THR A 626 18.93 8.31 68.16
CA THR A 626 18.09 7.13 67.87
C THR A 626 17.46 7.15 66.47
N GLY A 627 18.24 7.46 65.45
CA GLY A 627 17.83 7.52 64.06
C GLY A 627 18.99 7.18 63.10
N ALA A 628 18.83 7.52 61.86
CA ALA A 628 19.86 7.52 60.83
C ALA A 628 19.61 8.66 59.87
N TRP A 629 20.62 9.47 59.62
CA TRP A 629 20.46 10.69 58.85
C TRP A 629 21.79 11.15 58.24
N TRP A 630 21.81 12.25 57.53
CA TRP A 630 23.00 12.94 57.10
C TRP A 630 23.49 13.89 58.23
N TYR A 631 23.83 13.29 59.36
CA TYR A 631 24.21 14.08 60.54
C TYR A 631 25.44 14.93 60.33
N ASN A 632 25.40 16.15 60.87
CA ASN A 632 26.50 17.10 60.99
C ASN A 632 27.09 16.95 62.45
N SER A 633 26.94 17.90 63.35
CA SER A 633 27.32 17.84 64.72
C SER A 633 26.18 18.27 65.69
N CYS A 634 25.06 17.66 65.81
CA CYS A 634 24.48 16.48 65.17
C CYS A 634 23.42 16.84 64.17
N HIS A 635 22.28 17.58 64.51
CA HIS A 635 21.20 17.79 63.59
C HIS A 635 20.29 19.01 63.89
N TYR A 636 19.83 19.65 62.80
CA TYR A 636 18.68 20.55 62.80
C TYR A 636 17.41 19.87 62.19
N SER A 637 17.59 18.74 61.47
CA SER A 637 16.50 17.83 61.12
C SER A 637 16.86 16.38 61.41
N ASN A 638 15.88 15.55 61.87
CA ASN A 638 16.03 14.13 62.08
C ASN A 638 14.66 13.44 61.86
N LEU A 639 14.25 13.29 60.60
CA LEU A 639 12.92 12.71 60.26
C LEU A 639 12.90 11.19 60.41
N ASN A 640 14.02 10.53 60.60
CA ASN A 640 14.17 9.12 60.89
C ASN A 640 14.36 8.83 62.39
N GLY A 641 14.18 9.82 63.25
CA GLY A 641 14.21 9.66 64.69
C GLY A 641 13.07 8.80 65.26
N LYS A 642 13.04 8.62 66.57
CA LYS A 642 12.04 7.80 67.30
C LYS A 642 10.65 8.45 67.14
N TYR A 643 9.65 7.66 66.72
CA TYR A 643 8.28 8.16 66.60
C TYR A 643 7.61 8.39 67.97
N GLY A 644 6.87 9.48 68.15
CA GLY A 644 6.08 9.78 69.31
C GLY A 644 6.10 11.25 69.75
N LYS A 645 5.03 11.72 70.41
CA LYS A 645 4.83 13.14 70.76
C LYS A 645 5.89 13.69 71.72
N ASN A 646 6.34 12.88 72.66
CA ASN A 646 7.18 13.32 73.78
C ASN A 646 8.67 12.91 73.59
N GLN A 647 9.13 12.73 72.36
CA GLN A 647 10.49 12.25 72.10
C GLN A 647 11.54 13.37 72.11
N GLY A 648 11.13 14.66 72.08
CA GLY A 648 12.03 15.79 72.01
C GLY A 648 12.95 15.71 70.80
N ASP A 649 14.21 16.04 70.95
CA ASP A 649 15.23 16.02 69.89
C ASP A 649 15.55 14.60 69.34
N ARG A 650 15.16 13.52 70.05
CA ARG A 650 15.26 12.14 69.57
C ARG A 650 14.14 11.74 68.62
N GLY A 651 13.09 12.59 68.51
CA GLY A 651 11.93 12.35 67.68
C GLY A 651 12.10 12.80 66.22
N LEU A 652 10.96 12.84 65.52
CA LEU A 652 10.89 13.44 64.21
C LEU A 652 11.08 14.94 64.32
N ARG A 653 12.26 15.43 64.02
CA ARG A 653 12.61 16.83 64.24
C ARG A 653 12.76 17.59 62.92
N TRP A 654 12.23 18.83 62.96
CA TRP A 654 12.49 19.87 61.98
C TRP A 654 12.56 21.20 62.71
N HIS A 655 13.77 21.65 62.98
CA HIS A 655 14.05 22.75 63.89
C HIS A 655 13.30 24.05 63.52
N ASP A 656 13.39 24.46 62.24
CA ASP A 656 12.77 25.73 61.80
C ASP A 656 11.26 25.75 61.94
N PHE A 657 10.59 24.59 62.02
CA PHE A 657 9.14 24.49 62.17
C PHE A 657 8.70 24.42 63.64
N ARG A 658 9.33 23.53 64.43
CA ARG A 658 8.87 23.28 65.80
C ARG A 658 10.02 23.17 66.84
N GLY A 659 11.23 23.66 66.51
CA GLY A 659 12.36 23.54 67.42
C GLY A 659 12.68 22.12 67.84
N SER A 660 12.64 21.85 69.12
CA SER A 660 12.91 20.53 69.75
C SER A 660 11.64 19.63 69.88
N PHE A 661 10.47 20.10 69.36
CA PHE A 661 9.26 19.27 69.46
C PHE A 661 9.21 18.23 68.33
N SER A 662 8.91 16.99 68.69
CA SER A 662 8.74 15.89 67.75
C SER A 662 7.46 16.06 66.91
N LEU A 663 7.55 15.78 65.60
CA LEU A 663 6.46 15.87 64.66
C LEU A 663 5.60 14.60 64.68
N LYS A 664 4.36 14.70 64.19
CA LYS A 664 3.39 13.63 64.00
C LYS A 664 3.53 12.92 62.66
N PHE A 665 3.88 13.67 61.62
CA PHE A 665 3.96 13.15 60.26
C PHE A 665 5.15 13.77 59.53
N SER A 666 5.81 12.95 58.73
CA SER A 666 6.74 13.42 57.67
C SER A 666 6.63 12.56 56.44
N GLU A 667 6.78 13.17 55.28
CA GLU A 667 6.89 12.47 54.00
C GLU A 667 7.91 13.18 53.11
N MET A 668 8.93 12.43 52.67
CA MET A 668 9.92 12.93 51.73
C MET A 668 9.71 12.30 50.37
N LYS A 669 9.67 13.12 49.34
CA LYS A 669 9.39 12.70 47.99
C LYS A 669 10.16 13.52 46.99
N LEU A 670 10.57 12.89 45.89
CA LEU A 670 11.34 13.51 44.85
C LEU A 670 10.66 13.40 43.48
N ARG A 671 10.97 14.31 42.60
CA ARG A 671 10.63 14.24 41.16
C ARG A 671 11.70 14.97 40.34
N PRO A 672 11.80 14.69 39.00
CA PRO A 672 12.68 15.45 38.14
C PRO A 672 12.46 16.96 38.28
N SER A 673 13.56 17.71 38.38
CA SER A 673 13.49 19.18 38.35
C SER A 673 12.93 19.60 36.98
N SER A 674 11.95 20.50 36.96
CA SER A 674 11.60 21.22 35.73
C SER A 674 12.80 22.09 35.40
N GLY A 675 13.49 21.81 34.26
CA GLY A 675 14.56 22.62 33.75
C GLY A 675 14.11 24.08 33.44
#